data_7f67e35f3857aaa084bb3f2a23013b76
#
_entry.id   7f67e35f3857aaa084bb3f2a23013b76
#
_cell.length_a   1.000
_cell.length_b   1.000
_cell.length_c   1.000
_cell.angle_alpha   90.00
_cell.angle_beta   90.00
_cell.angle_gamma   90.00
#
_symmetry.space_group_name_H-M   'P 1'
#
loop_
_entity.id
_entity.type
_entity.pdbx_description
1 polymer ?
#
loop_
_entity_poly.entity_id
_entity_poly.type
_entity_poly.pdbx_seq_one_letter_code
_entity_poly.pdbx_strand_id
1 'polypeptide(L)'
;MNEENKVRGLSEQQVKENRERWGENILTPPERTSMWKLYLEKYNDPIIKILLVAAAISLGLAVIENDYVEAIGIFLAIFFATTVGFYFERDAARRFEELTALGEEQPVKVVRGGHVVEIPRKEIVVGDIVVLAVGDEVPADGTLFEATDLQIDESTLTGEPIISKFVEVKNDGATYPSNVALRSTMVMNGHGRMKVTAVGDKTEIGKVATKSTEITAVKTPLNMQLDRLAKLISKIGSAVAALAFVGFLGHDILTNPLWHSTEYMKMAEVVLKYFMMAVTLIVMAVPEGLPMAVTLALALNMRRMLKSNNLVRKLHACETMGAVTVICTDKTGTLTQNKMQVGDMGIYTDRQLLDIAMAVNSTAELDGDKTIGNPTEAALLLWLKDQGEDYNTLRQEGNIVWQQPFSTEHKHMATIIDIDKKRYVMVKGAPEIVTAHCSLDDQQTQKIQQQLLNYQMQAMRTLAFAYMEIDNDTDTFNLNDSGKRLTLQAIAAISDPLREEVPGAVRECARAGIDVKIVTGDTSATAIEIARQIGIWHDNIPDGAQITGPDFAALSDEEAFQRVEALKVMSRARPTDKQRLVNMLQKHGEVVAVTGDGTNDAPALNHAHVGLSLGSGTSVAKNASDMTLIDDSFSSIVSAVQWGRSLYRNIQRFIFFQLVVNVTALLLVLGGSFIGTELPLTITQMLWVNLIMDTFAAMALASLPPESDVMAKKPRKQTDFIINRTMGWAISIVGILFFGMMLALLWYFEKVAGVSPRELTIFFTIFVMLQWWNLFNAKTLGGSRTAFHRLAADKGLLLVLAIILGGQWLIVEFGGKMFRTTPLDFETWLWIILGTSPVFIIGEVLRAVRRLRS
;
A
#
# COMPACT_ATOMS: atom_id res chain seq x y z
N MET A 1 40.47 -7.34 -24.55
CA MET A 1 40.08 -6.07 -23.88
C MET A 1 41.21 -5.70 -22.95
N ASN A 2 41.84 -4.52 -23.10
CA ASN A 2 42.96 -4.10 -22.25
C ASN A 2 42.50 -4.08 -20.78
N GLU A 3 43.34 -4.54 -19.88
CA GLU A 3 43.08 -4.53 -18.43
C GLU A 3 42.71 -3.15 -17.87
N GLU A 4 43.27 -2.08 -18.47
CA GLU A 4 42.88 -0.69 -18.12
C GLU A 4 41.40 -0.36 -18.31
N ASN A 5 40.71 -0.93 -19.29
CA ASN A 5 39.29 -0.72 -19.53
C ASN A 5 38.39 -1.52 -18.56
N LYS A 6 38.90 -2.55 -17.89
CA LYS A 6 38.17 -3.28 -16.84
C LYS A 6 38.07 -2.50 -15.54
N VAL A 7 38.97 -1.52 -15.34
CA VAL A 7 39.02 -0.73 -14.09
C VAL A 7 38.34 0.63 -14.23
N ARG A 8 38.35 1.24 -15.44
CA ARG A 8 37.83 2.62 -15.63
C ARG A 8 36.37 2.72 -16.05
N GLY A 9 35.72 1.66 -16.58
CA GLY A 9 34.37 1.74 -17.12
C GLY A 9 34.26 2.64 -18.36
N LEU A 10 33.02 2.97 -18.76
CA LEU A 10 32.73 3.80 -19.93
C LEU A 10 32.93 5.30 -19.63
N SER A 11 33.37 6.06 -20.64
CA SER A 11 33.31 7.53 -20.61
C SER A 11 31.94 8.02 -21.00
N GLU A 12 31.60 9.25 -20.66
CA GLU A 12 30.29 9.86 -21.00
C GLU A 12 29.97 9.84 -22.50
N GLN A 13 30.98 10.04 -23.32
CA GLN A 13 30.82 9.97 -24.77
C GLN A 13 30.48 8.56 -25.25
N GLN A 14 31.17 7.55 -24.71
CA GLN A 14 30.87 6.13 -25.02
C GLN A 14 29.49 5.72 -24.52
N VAL A 15 29.04 6.23 -23.37
CA VAL A 15 27.67 6.00 -22.87
C VAL A 15 26.63 6.54 -23.85
N LYS A 16 26.84 7.76 -24.39
CA LYS A 16 25.94 8.36 -25.37
C LYS A 16 25.89 7.57 -26.67
N GLU A 17 27.06 7.19 -27.22
CA GLU A 17 27.17 6.38 -28.45
C GLU A 17 26.50 4.99 -28.26
N ASN A 18 26.71 4.34 -27.11
CA ASN A 18 26.11 3.05 -26.83
C ASN A 18 24.62 3.13 -26.61
N ARG A 19 24.08 4.25 -26.03
CA ARG A 19 22.65 4.51 -25.90
C ARG A 19 21.99 4.68 -27.26
N GLU A 20 22.61 5.43 -28.18
CA GLU A 20 22.11 5.59 -29.54
C GLU A 20 22.10 4.28 -30.33
N ARG A 21 23.13 3.43 -30.13
CA ARG A 21 23.30 2.16 -30.87
C ARG A 21 22.42 1.02 -30.35
N TRP A 22 22.27 0.90 -29.04
CA TRP A 22 21.65 -0.28 -28.40
C TRP A 22 20.31 0.03 -27.72
N GLY A 23 19.95 1.30 -27.55
CA GLY A 23 18.78 1.75 -26.84
C GLY A 23 18.97 1.89 -25.34
N GLU A 24 17.88 2.20 -24.64
CA GLU A 24 17.80 2.32 -23.19
C GLU A 24 17.44 0.97 -22.56
N ASN A 25 17.74 0.80 -21.27
CA ASN A 25 17.43 -0.41 -20.53
C ASN A 25 15.96 -0.42 -20.04
N ILE A 26 15.01 -0.26 -20.96
CA ILE A 26 13.58 -0.25 -20.73
C ILE A 26 12.98 -1.47 -21.42
N LEU A 27 12.11 -2.21 -20.72
CA LEU A 27 11.27 -3.23 -21.35
C LEU A 27 10.09 -2.54 -22.01
N THR A 28 9.85 -2.85 -23.28
CA THR A 28 8.67 -2.34 -23.97
C THR A 28 7.42 -2.93 -23.30
N PRO A 29 6.50 -2.10 -22.79
CA PRO A 29 5.24 -2.62 -22.25
C PRO A 29 4.52 -3.44 -23.31
N PRO A 30 3.80 -4.52 -22.95
CA PRO A 30 3.02 -5.28 -23.89
C PRO A 30 2.09 -4.37 -24.70
N GLU A 31 1.87 -4.70 -25.97
CA GLU A 31 1.05 -3.86 -26.87
C GLU A 31 -0.27 -3.51 -26.19
N ARG A 32 -0.49 -2.22 -26.00
CA ARG A 32 -1.73 -1.71 -25.41
C ARG A 32 -2.86 -2.07 -26.34
N THR A 33 -3.86 -2.76 -25.81
CA THR A 33 -5.11 -2.99 -26.55
C THR A 33 -5.63 -1.67 -27.10
N SER A 34 -6.01 -1.66 -28.37
CA SER A 34 -6.51 -0.45 -29.04
C SER A 34 -7.61 0.19 -28.19
N MET A 35 -7.54 1.52 -28.03
CA MET A 35 -8.52 2.31 -27.28
C MET A 35 -9.96 2.05 -27.75
N TRP A 36 -10.14 1.89 -29.04
CA TRP A 36 -11.44 1.57 -29.64
C TRP A 36 -11.91 0.18 -29.26
N LYS A 37 -11.02 -0.80 -29.15
CA LYS A 37 -11.37 -2.16 -28.71
C LYS A 37 -11.83 -2.16 -27.25
N LEU A 38 -11.10 -1.48 -26.34
CA LEU A 38 -11.49 -1.33 -24.94
C LEU A 38 -12.82 -0.59 -24.78
N TYR A 39 -13.07 0.45 -25.60
CA TYR A 39 -14.33 1.17 -25.58
C TYR A 39 -15.48 0.27 -26.06
N LEU A 40 -15.28 -0.47 -27.17
CA LEU A 40 -16.29 -1.38 -27.71
C LEU A 40 -16.56 -2.58 -26.78
N GLU A 41 -15.57 -3.01 -25.99
CA GLU A 41 -15.77 -4.04 -24.98
C GLU A 41 -16.81 -3.64 -23.92
N LYS A 42 -17.01 -2.34 -23.65
CA LYS A 42 -18.08 -1.86 -22.77
C LYS A 42 -19.47 -2.23 -23.24
N TYR A 43 -19.69 -2.32 -24.54
CA TYR A 43 -20.95 -2.76 -25.11
C TYR A 43 -21.21 -4.28 -24.97
N ASN A 44 -20.23 -5.03 -24.46
CA ASN A 44 -20.39 -6.44 -24.10
C ASN A 44 -21.04 -6.65 -22.72
N ASP A 45 -21.17 -5.59 -21.92
CA ASP A 45 -21.88 -5.64 -20.66
C ASP A 45 -23.32 -6.14 -20.85
N PRO A 46 -23.79 -7.12 -20.06
CA PRO A 46 -25.14 -7.68 -20.18
C PRO A 46 -26.25 -6.63 -20.06
N ILE A 47 -26.05 -5.60 -19.24
CA ILE A 47 -27.04 -4.55 -19.00
C ILE A 47 -27.12 -3.62 -20.20
N ILE A 48 -25.96 -3.20 -20.73
CA ILE A 48 -25.90 -2.38 -21.94
C ILE A 48 -26.53 -3.12 -23.12
N LYS A 49 -26.35 -4.44 -23.21
CA LYS A 49 -27.06 -5.26 -24.22
C LYS A 49 -28.58 -5.23 -24.05
N ILE A 50 -29.08 -5.32 -22.81
CA ILE A 50 -30.52 -5.22 -22.52
C ILE A 50 -31.01 -3.81 -22.89
N LEU A 51 -30.29 -2.77 -22.56
CA LEU A 51 -30.61 -1.38 -22.92
C LEU A 51 -30.60 -1.19 -24.47
N LEU A 52 -29.65 -1.79 -25.16
CA LEU A 52 -29.62 -1.74 -26.64
C LEU A 52 -30.83 -2.44 -27.27
N VAL A 53 -31.25 -3.57 -26.71
CA VAL A 53 -32.48 -4.24 -27.12
C VAL A 53 -33.69 -3.35 -26.85
N ALA A 54 -33.79 -2.74 -25.68
CA ALA A 54 -34.85 -1.80 -25.34
C ALA A 54 -34.85 -0.58 -26.28
N ALA A 55 -33.67 -0.01 -26.57
CA ALA A 55 -33.52 1.08 -27.54
C ALA A 55 -33.96 0.70 -28.97
N ALA A 56 -33.61 -0.50 -29.40
CA ALA A 56 -34.05 -1.02 -30.70
C ALA A 56 -35.57 -1.20 -30.76
N ILE A 57 -36.18 -1.69 -29.70
CA ILE A 57 -37.63 -1.85 -29.59
C ILE A 57 -38.33 -0.47 -29.57
N SER A 58 -37.81 0.46 -28.72
CA SER A 58 -38.32 1.85 -28.67
C SER A 58 -38.20 2.54 -30.04
N LEU A 59 -37.11 2.27 -30.78
CA LEU A 59 -36.98 2.76 -32.16
C LEU A 59 -38.04 2.17 -33.12
N GLY A 60 -38.35 0.87 -32.94
CA GLY A 60 -39.42 0.22 -33.71
C GLY A 60 -40.79 0.86 -33.46
N LEU A 61 -41.11 1.18 -32.20
CA LEU A 61 -42.31 1.91 -31.81
C LEU A 61 -42.33 3.33 -32.38
N ALA A 62 -41.18 4.03 -32.27
CA ALA A 62 -41.01 5.39 -32.76
C ALA A 62 -41.33 5.54 -34.26
N VAL A 63 -41.05 4.49 -35.05
CA VAL A 63 -41.41 4.43 -36.48
C VAL A 63 -42.94 4.38 -36.65
N ILE A 64 -43.65 3.68 -35.76
CA ILE A 64 -45.09 3.52 -35.80
C ILE A 64 -45.82 4.80 -35.33
N GLU A 65 -45.32 5.37 -34.22
CA GLU A 65 -45.90 6.55 -33.57
C GLU A 65 -45.41 7.88 -34.16
N ASN A 66 -44.39 7.85 -34.98
CA ASN A 66 -43.70 9.00 -35.56
C ASN A 66 -43.10 9.95 -34.51
N ASP A 67 -42.73 9.42 -33.33
CA ASP A 67 -42.02 10.14 -32.22
C ASP A 67 -40.72 9.43 -31.87
N TYR A 68 -39.58 9.98 -32.27
CA TYR A 68 -38.24 9.40 -32.12
C TYR A 68 -37.52 9.89 -30.86
N VAL A 69 -38.11 10.78 -30.05
CA VAL A 69 -37.41 11.49 -29.01
C VAL A 69 -36.98 10.55 -27.88
N GLU A 70 -37.85 9.60 -27.50
CA GLU A 70 -37.54 8.64 -26.44
C GLU A 70 -36.44 7.66 -26.86
N ALA A 71 -36.52 7.12 -28.07
CA ALA A 71 -35.51 6.20 -28.62
C ALA A 71 -34.12 6.89 -28.72
N ILE A 72 -34.08 8.12 -29.22
CA ILE A 72 -32.84 8.91 -29.28
C ILE A 72 -32.32 9.16 -27.86
N GLY A 73 -33.20 9.46 -26.94
CA GLY A 73 -32.84 9.66 -25.51
C GLY A 73 -32.15 8.45 -24.90
N ILE A 74 -32.68 7.23 -25.16
CA ILE A 74 -32.08 5.98 -24.66
C ILE A 74 -30.70 5.76 -25.29
N PHE A 75 -30.56 5.96 -26.62
CA PHE A 75 -29.26 5.82 -27.31
C PHE A 75 -28.23 6.81 -26.82
N LEU A 76 -28.59 8.08 -26.62
CA LEU A 76 -27.70 9.09 -26.06
C LEU A 76 -27.30 8.75 -24.63
N ALA A 77 -28.24 8.30 -23.82
CA ALA A 77 -27.96 7.89 -22.44
C ALA A 77 -26.97 6.71 -22.39
N ILE A 78 -27.15 5.69 -23.24
CA ILE A 78 -26.19 4.57 -23.39
C ILE A 78 -24.82 5.09 -23.81
N PHE A 79 -24.77 5.99 -24.79
CA PHE A 79 -23.52 6.58 -25.29
C PHE A 79 -22.79 7.37 -24.19
N PHE A 80 -23.49 8.21 -23.44
CA PHE A 80 -22.90 8.93 -22.31
C PHE A 80 -22.46 7.98 -21.21
N ALA A 81 -23.26 6.95 -20.89
CA ALA A 81 -22.95 5.92 -19.94
C ALA A 81 -21.60 5.26 -20.22
N THR A 82 -21.51 4.70 -21.42
CA THR A 82 -20.30 3.98 -21.85
C THR A 82 -19.09 4.89 -21.95
N THR A 83 -19.27 6.14 -22.43
CA THR A 83 -18.17 7.10 -22.59
C THR A 83 -17.65 7.60 -21.24
N VAL A 84 -18.54 7.99 -20.34
CA VAL A 84 -18.16 8.46 -18.99
C VAL A 84 -17.51 7.33 -18.19
N GLY A 85 -18.10 6.14 -18.21
CA GLY A 85 -17.55 4.95 -17.55
C GLY A 85 -16.16 4.58 -18.08
N PHE A 86 -15.98 4.58 -19.40
CA PHE A 86 -14.68 4.33 -20.02
C PHE A 86 -13.62 5.37 -19.65
N TYR A 87 -14.00 6.66 -19.64
CA TYR A 87 -13.08 7.74 -19.31
C TYR A 87 -12.54 7.61 -17.88
N PHE A 88 -13.44 7.39 -16.90
CA PHE A 88 -13.03 7.28 -15.50
C PHE A 88 -12.21 6.02 -15.22
N GLU A 89 -12.58 4.90 -15.80
CA GLU A 89 -11.82 3.64 -15.65
C GLU A 89 -10.41 3.77 -16.24
N ARG A 90 -10.31 4.41 -17.38
CA ARG A 90 -9.03 4.69 -18.03
C ARG A 90 -8.18 5.66 -17.20
N ASP A 91 -8.76 6.75 -16.68
CA ASP A 91 -8.03 7.72 -15.86
C ASP A 91 -7.51 7.04 -14.58
N ALA A 92 -8.32 6.18 -13.95
CA ALA A 92 -7.90 5.40 -12.79
C ALA A 92 -6.77 4.41 -13.12
N ALA A 93 -6.88 3.68 -14.24
CA ALA A 93 -5.84 2.75 -14.69
C ALA A 93 -4.52 3.46 -15.02
N ARG A 94 -4.58 4.60 -15.71
CA ARG A 94 -3.41 5.42 -16.03
C ARG A 94 -2.72 5.93 -14.76
N ARG A 95 -3.47 6.43 -13.80
CA ARG A 95 -2.92 6.91 -12.52
C ARG A 95 -2.25 5.78 -11.74
N PHE A 96 -2.80 4.58 -11.81
CA PHE A 96 -2.19 3.40 -11.21
C PHE A 96 -0.85 3.07 -11.88
N GLU A 97 -0.81 3.03 -13.23
CA GLU A 97 0.43 2.81 -13.99
C GLU A 97 1.51 3.85 -13.64
N GLU A 98 1.16 5.13 -13.61
CA GLU A 98 2.08 6.22 -13.26
C GLU A 98 2.65 6.08 -11.84
N LEU A 99 1.82 5.67 -10.87
CA LEU A 99 2.25 5.47 -9.48
C LEU A 99 3.12 4.23 -9.30
N THR A 100 2.83 3.16 -10.03
CA THR A 100 3.62 1.92 -9.97
C THR A 100 4.99 2.11 -10.63
N ALA A 101 5.06 2.85 -11.74
CA ALA A 101 6.32 3.17 -12.42
C ALA A 101 7.31 3.94 -11.54
N LEU A 102 6.83 4.78 -10.61
CA LEU A 102 7.68 5.47 -9.63
C LEU A 102 8.42 4.50 -8.69
N GLY A 103 7.90 3.30 -8.49
CA GLY A 103 8.52 2.27 -7.64
C GLY A 103 9.61 1.45 -8.33
N GLU A 104 9.72 1.52 -9.65
CA GLU A 104 10.67 0.72 -10.43
C GLU A 104 12.03 1.42 -10.65
N GLU A 105 12.17 2.70 -10.34
CA GLU A 105 13.42 3.44 -10.48
C GLU A 105 14.37 3.18 -9.30
N GLN A 106 14.98 1.99 -9.25
CA GLN A 106 16.04 1.70 -8.28
C GLN A 106 17.38 2.18 -8.84
N PRO A 107 18.20 2.89 -8.03
CA PRO A 107 19.55 3.25 -8.43
C PRO A 107 20.44 2.00 -8.50
N VAL A 108 21.28 1.93 -9.52
CA VAL A 108 22.22 0.83 -9.76
C VAL A 108 23.66 1.36 -9.72
N LYS A 109 24.52 0.64 -9.02
CA LYS A 109 25.94 0.97 -8.92
C LYS A 109 26.69 0.53 -10.19
N VAL A 110 27.25 1.50 -10.91
CA VAL A 110 28.05 1.24 -12.11
C VAL A 110 29.41 1.93 -12.00
N VAL A 111 30.40 1.36 -12.66
CA VAL A 111 31.74 2.00 -12.78
C VAL A 111 31.76 2.78 -14.07
N ARG A 112 31.87 4.10 -13.98
CA ARG A 112 32.06 5.02 -15.11
C ARG A 112 33.19 6.02 -14.81
N GLY A 113 34.05 6.26 -15.76
CA GLY A 113 35.16 7.21 -15.59
C GLY A 113 36.15 6.86 -14.46
N GLY A 114 36.22 5.61 -14.02
CA GLY A 114 37.08 5.16 -12.92
C GLY A 114 36.45 5.22 -11.53
N HIS A 115 35.22 5.74 -11.40
CA HIS A 115 34.52 5.86 -10.13
C HIS A 115 33.23 5.03 -10.13
N VAL A 116 32.83 4.54 -8.96
CA VAL A 116 31.51 3.94 -8.76
C VAL A 116 30.48 5.06 -8.63
N VAL A 117 29.48 5.08 -9.52
CA VAL A 117 28.38 6.04 -9.51
C VAL A 117 27.05 5.30 -9.45
N GLU A 118 26.08 5.88 -8.80
CA GLU A 118 24.70 5.37 -8.79
C GLU A 118 23.91 6.05 -9.89
N ILE A 119 23.30 5.23 -10.77
CA ILE A 119 22.47 5.71 -11.87
C ILE A 119 21.10 5.01 -11.88
N PRO A 120 20.04 5.64 -12.41
CA PRO A 120 18.77 4.97 -12.63
C PRO A 120 18.93 3.74 -13.54
N ARG A 121 18.24 2.65 -13.24
CA ARG A 121 18.29 1.39 -14.02
C ARG A 121 18.08 1.60 -15.51
N LYS A 122 17.18 2.51 -15.90
CA LYS A 122 16.91 2.84 -17.31
C LYS A 122 18.11 3.42 -18.08
N GLU A 123 19.08 4.01 -17.36
CA GLU A 123 20.25 4.67 -17.95
C GLU A 123 21.44 3.73 -18.21
N ILE A 124 21.31 2.47 -17.83
CA ILE A 124 22.33 1.45 -18.11
C ILE A 124 22.39 1.19 -19.62
N VAL A 125 23.61 1.13 -20.14
CA VAL A 125 23.88 0.84 -21.55
C VAL A 125 24.76 -0.39 -21.71
N VAL A 126 24.75 -1.00 -22.89
CA VAL A 126 25.65 -2.10 -23.23
C VAL A 126 27.10 -1.63 -23.06
N GLY A 127 27.89 -2.43 -22.34
CA GLY A 127 29.28 -2.13 -22.03
C GLY A 127 29.52 -1.51 -20.67
N ASP A 128 28.50 -1.05 -19.95
CA ASP A 128 28.62 -0.62 -18.55
C ASP A 128 29.17 -1.75 -17.66
N ILE A 129 29.90 -1.37 -16.63
CA ILE A 129 30.34 -2.28 -15.58
C ILE A 129 29.43 -2.10 -14.37
N VAL A 130 28.64 -3.13 -14.07
CA VAL A 130 27.73 -3.14 -12.91
C VAL A 130 28.41 -3.84 -11.75
N VAL A 131 28.33 -3.25 -10.57
CA VAL A 131 28.75 -3.84 -9.30
C VAL A 131 27.56 -4.55 -8.68
N LEU A 132 27.73 -5.84 -8.38
CA LEU A 132 26.72 -6.71 -7.79
C LEU A 132 27.10 -7.05 -6.35
N ALA A 133 26.17 -6.86 -5.43
CA ALA A 133 26.29 -7.22 -4.02
C ALA A 133 25.06 -7.99 -3.55
N VAL A 134 25.15 -8.64 -2.40
CA VAL A 134 24.03 -9.38 -1.79
C VAL A 134 22.80 -8.50 -1.66
N GLY A 135 21.67 -8.99 -2.17
CA GLY A 135 20.40 -8.27 -2.15
C GLY A 135 20.13 -7.37 -3.35
N ASP A 136 21.09 -7.27 -4.29
CA ASP A 136 20.88 -6.54 -5.54
C ASP A 136 20.11 -7.39 -6.56
N GLU A 137 19.23 -6.73 -7.32
CA GLU A 137 18.66 -7.30 -8.55
C GLU A 137 19.61 -7.03 -9.71
N VAL A 138 19.90 -8.05 -10.51
CA VAL A 138 20.69 -7.90 -11.74
C VAL A 138 19.93 -7.03 -12.73
N PRO A 139 20.46 -5.84 -13.09
CA PRO A 139 19.67 -4.83 -13.80
C PRO A 139 19.56 -5.04 -15.32
N ALA A 140 20.47 -5.81 -15.90
CA ALA A 140 20.58 -6.10 -17.32
C ALA A 140 21.33 -7.43 -17.52
N ASP A 141 21.28 -8.06 -18.69
CA ASP A 141 22.10 -9.25 -18.92
C ASP A 141 23.57 -8.86 -19.09
N GLY A 142 24.46 -9.62 -18.46
CA GLY A 142 25.86 -9.31 -18.49
C GLY A 142 26.77 -10.53 -18.28
N THR A 143 28.04 -10.38 -18.66
CA THR A 143 29.08 -11.38 -18.43
C THR A 143 29.93 -10.99 -17.24
N LEU A 144 30.10 -11.91 -16.30
CA LEU A 144 30.91 -11.74 -15.10
C LEU A 144 32.40 -11.79 -15.46
N PHE A 145 33.18 -10.87 -14.90
CA PHE A 145 34.63 -10.88 -14.96
C PHE A 145 35.27 -10.81 -13.56
N GLU A 146 34.45 -10.66 -12.53
CA GLU A 146 34.81 -10.80 -11.12
C GLU A 146 33.62 -11.44 -10.38
N ALA A 147 33.90 -12.50 -9.64
CA ALA A 147 32.88 -13.20 -8.84
C ALA A 147 33.59 -13.85 -7.63
N THR A 148 33.12 -13.50 -6.43
CA THR A 148 33.57 -14.05 -5.15
C THR A 148 32.39 -14.63 -4.44
N ASP A 149 32.32 -15.94 -4.32
CA ASP A 149 31.20 -16.69 -3.70
C ASP A 149 29.80 -16.25 -4.19
N LEU A 150 29.75 -15.80 -5.46
CA LEU A 150 28.54 -15.21 -6.04
C LEU A 150 27.48 -16.30 -6.31
N GLN A 151 26.32 -16.16 -5.68
CA GLN A 151 25.16 -17.02 -5.87
C GLN A 151 23.97 -16.16 -6.31
N ILE A 152 23.31 -16.58 -7.38
CA ILE A 152 22.19 -15.86 -7.98
C ILE A 152 20.97 -16.77 -8.02
N ASP A 153 19.81 -16.26 -7.58
CA ASP A 153 18.52 -16.92 -7.75
C ASP A 153 17.98 -16.63 -9.15
N GLU A 154 17.96 -17.66 -9.99
CA GLU A 154 17.45 -17.61 -11.36
C GLU A 154 16.06 -18.28 -11.51
N SER A 155 15.39 -18.61 -10.41
CA SER A 155 14.11 -19.34 -10.39
C SER A 155 13.03 -18.68 -11.25
N THR A 156 13.03 -17.36 -11.35
CA THR A 156 12.07 -16.61 -12.17
C THR A 156 12.20 -16.84 -13.68
N LEU A 157 13.39 -17.23 -14.15
CA LEU A 157 13.69 -17.46 -15.57
C LEU A 157 13.89 -18.92 -15.91
N THR A 158 14.57 -19.67 -15.05
CA THR A 158 14.97 -21.06 -15.29
C THR A 158 14.16 -22.08 -14.51
N GLY A 159 13.48 -21.64 -13.43
CA GLY A 159 12.85 -22.52 -12.44
C GLY A 159 13.86 -23.15 -11.47
N GLU A 160 15.15 -22.92 -11.63
CA GLU A 160 16.20 -23.42 -10.75
C GLU A 160 16.50 -22.41 -9.64
N PRO A 161 16.41 -22.82 -8.36
CA PRO A 161 16.78 -21.92 -7.26
C PRO A 161 18.30 -21.79 -7.22
N ILE A 162 18.80 -20.80 -6.60
CA ILE A 162 20.19 -20.42 -6.29
C ILE A 162 21.29 -21.20 -7.04
N ILE A 163 21.88 -20.55 -8.04
CA ILE A 163 23.00 -21.06 -8.84
C ILE A 163 24.29 -20.32 -8.49
N SER A 164 25.39 -21.06 -8.28
CA SER A 164 26.71 -20.46 -8.10
C SER A 164 27.28 -19.97 -9.44
N LYS A 165 27.70 -18.71 -9.47
CA LYS A 165 28.26 -18.07 -10.67
C LYS A 165 29.78 -17.92 -10.57
N PHE A 166 30.43 -18.07 -11.70
CA PHE A 166 31.91 -18.06 -11.82
C PHE A 166 32.35 -17.18 -13.00
N VAL A 167 33.58 -16.75 -13.00
CA VAL A 167 34.17 -16.02 -14.14
C VAL A 167 34.41 -16.95 -15.32
N GLU A 168 34.83 -18.18 -15.02
CA GLU A 168 35.06 -19.20 -16.03
C GLU A 168 33.78 -19.96 -16.37
N VAL A 169 33.59 -20.29 -17.64
CA VAL A 169 32.48 -21.11 -18.09
C VAL A 169 32.69 -22.54 -17.60
N LYS A 170 31.92 -22.97 -16.63
CA LYS A 170 31.83 -24.37 -16.19
C LYS A 170 30.66 -25.04 -16.90
N ASN A 171 30.90 -26.21 -17.45
CA ASN A 171 29.88 -27.03 -18.10
C ASN A 171 29.21 -27.90 -17.03
N ASP A 172 28.28 -27.31 -16.31
CA ASP A 172 27.53 -27.89 -15.18
C ASP A 172 26.08 -28.30 -15.51
N GLY A 173 25.73 -28.26 -16.81
CA GLY A 173 24.40 -28.62 -17.28
C GLY A 173 23.31 -27.55 -17.00
N ALA A 174 23.70 -26.37 -16.50
CA ALA A 174 22.77 -25.26 -16.27
C ALA A 174 22.22 -24.71 -17.60
N THR A 175 21.02 -24.15 -17.54
CA THR A 175 20.30 -23.58 -18.71
C THR A 175 21.07 -22.42 -19.35
N TYR A 176 21.78 -21.64 -18.55
CA TYR A 176 22.65 -20.54 -18.99
C TYR A 176 24.08 -20.70 -18.50
N PRO A 177 25.10 -20.17 -19.21
CA PRO A 177 26.48 -20.26 -18.81
C PRO A 177 26.73 -19.71 -17.39
N SER A 178 27.60 -20.37 -16.63
CA SER A 178 27.96 -20.01 -15.27
C SER A 178 28.56 -18.61 -15.10
N ASN A 179 29.07 -18.01 -16.19
CA ASN A 179 29.64 -16.66 -16.20
C ASN A 179 28.65 -15.57 -16.68
N VAL A 180 27.39 -15.90 -16.86
CA VAL A 180 26.34 -14.96 -17.28
C VAL A 180 25.42 -14.69 -16.11
N ALA A 181 25.17 -13.40 -15.83
CA ALA A 181 24.14 -12.94 -14.92
C ALA A 181 22.98 -12.34 -15.74
N LEU A 182 21.76 -12.75 -15.44
CA LEU A 182 20.57 -12.43 -16.20
C LEU A 182 19.75 -11.35 -15.52
N ARG A 183 19.15 -10.46 -16.29
CA ARG A 183 18.26 -9.41 -15.80
C ARG A 183 17.12 -9.98 -14.96
N SER A 184 16.76 -9.25 -13.88
CA SER A 184 15.67 -9.59 -12.94
C SER A 184 15.91 -10.86 -12.13
N THR A 185 17.13 -11.36 -12.08
CA THR A 185 17.59 -12.37 -11.12
C THR A 185 18.19 -11.70 -9.89
N MET A 186 18.30 -12.41 -8.78
CA MET A 186 18.63 -11.81 -7.48
C MET A 186 19.95 -12.36 -6.94
N VAL A 187 20.83 -11.47 -6.46
CA VAL A 187 22.08 -11.87 -5.79
C VAL A 187 21.79 -12.31 -4.37
N MET A 188 21.97 -13.60 -4.09
CA MET A 188 21.67 -14.20 -2.78
C MET A 188 22.89 -14.28 -1.87
N ASN A 189 24.08 -14.41 -2.43
CA ASN A 189 25.34 -14.46 -1.68
C ASN A 189 26.50 -13.93 -2.52
N GLY A 190 27.56 -13.47 -1.85
CA GLY A 190 28.80 -13.03 -2.48
C GLY A 190 28.70 -11.66 -3.15
N HIS A 191 29.68 -11.37 -3.97
CA HIS A 191 29.74 -10.13 -4.77
C HIS A 191 30.46 -10.39 -6.09
N GLY A 192 30.24 -9.47 -7.05
CA GLY A 192 30.88 -9.59 -8.35
C GLY A 192 30.77 -8.31 -9.18
N ARG A 193 31.49 -8.33 -10.33
CA ARG A 193 31.34 -7.29 -11.35
C ARG A 193 31.02 -7.93 -12.67
N MET A 194 30.03 -7.36 -13.35
CA MET A 194 29.65 -7.81 -14.68
C MET A 194 29.76 -6.70 -15.71
N LYS A 195 30.05 -7.06 -16.96
CA LYS A 195 29.92 -6.19 -18.10
C LYS A 195 28.59 -6.43 -18.78
N VAL A 196 27.78 -5.39 -18.94
CA VAL A 196 26.47 -5.44 -19.59
C VAL A 196 26.61 -5.83 -21.07
N THR A 197 25.91 -6.87 -21.49
CA THR A 197 25.89 -7.40 -22.87
C THR A 197 24.59 -7.13 -23.59
N ALA A 198 23.46 -7.08 -22.88
CA ALA A 198 22.14 -6.79 -23.45
C ALA A 198 21.31 -5.93 -22.50
N VAL A 199 20.49 -5.03 -23.05
CA VAL A 199 19.58 -4.11 -22.34
C VAL A 199 18.18 -4.19 -22.91
N GLY A 200 17.18 -3.82 -22.10
CA GLY A 200 15.77 -3.72 -22.51
C GLY A 200 15.20 -5.03 -23.07
N ASP A 201 14.49 -4.94 -24.17
CA ASP A 201 13.84 -6.10 -24.82
C ASP A 201 14.82 -7.14 -25.38
N LYS A 202 16.11 -6.80 -25.49
CA LYS A 202 17.15 -7.73 -25.96
C LYS A 202 17.65 -8.67 -24.87
N THR A 203 17.29 -8.43 -23.61
CA THR A 203 17.58 -9.32 -22.48
C THR A 203 16.75 -10.60 -22.57
N GLU A 204 17.17 -11.68 -21.90
CA GLU A 204 16.42 -12.94 -21.90
C GLU A 204 15.00 -12.76 -21.36
N ILE A 205 14.85 -12.00 -20.28
CA ILE A 205 13.50 -11.68 -19.75
C ILE A 205 12.71 -10.81 -20.73
N GLY A 206 13.32 -9.90 -21.45
CA GLY A 206 12.71 -9.08 -22.49
C GLY A 206 12.13 -9.92 -23.63
N LYS A 207 12.86 -10.94 -24.06
CA LYS A 207 12.39 -11.90 -25.08
C LYS A 207 11.20 -12.73 -24.60
N VAL A 208 11.12 -13.05 -23.30
CA VAL A 208 9.98 -13.76 -22.71
C VAL A 208 8.78 -12.81 -22.57
N ALA A 209 9.01 -11.58 -22.09
CA ALA A 209 7.95 -10.58 -21.90
C ALA A 209 7.24 -10.22 -23.21
N THR A 210 7.98 -10.10 -24.31
CA THR A 210 7.38 -9.84 -25.64
C THR A 210 6.51 -10.98 -26.17
N LYS A 211 6.67 -12.20 -25.67
CA LYS A 211 5.84 -13.37 -26.05
C LYS A 211 4.65 -13.59 -25.13
N SER A 212 4.62 -13.00 -23.96
CA SER A 212 3.58 -13.21 -22.95
C SER A 212 2.60 -12.02 -22.95
N THR A 213 1.45 -12.20 -23.61
CA THR A 213 0.42 -11.15 -23.80
C THR A 213 -0.66 -11.13 -22.70
N GLU A 214 -0.56 -11.93 -21.65
CA GLU A 214 -1.61 -11.99 -20.62
C GLU A 214 -1.21 -11.20 -19.35
N ILE A 215 -1.76 -10.01 -19.24
CA ILE A 215 -1.82 -9.29 -17.96
C ILE A 215 -3.01 -9.83 -17.17
N THR A 216 -2.79 -10.78 -16.30
CA THR A 216 -3.82 -11.23 -15.34
C THR A 216 -3.96 -10.18 -14.23
N ALA A 217 -4.95 -9.31 -14.34
CA ALA A 217 -5.30 -8.39 -13.26
C ALA A 217 -5.81 -9.19 -12.07
N VAL A 218 -5.02 -9.32 -11.02
CA VAL A 218 -5.42 -9.97 -9.75
C VAL A 218 -6.50 -9.11 -9.09
N LYS A 219 -7.72 -9.64 -8.97
CA LYS A 219 -8.83 -8.96 -8.30
C LYS A 219 -8.58 -8.89 -6.79
N THR A 220 -8.80 -7.73 -6.20
CA THR A 220 -8.70 -7.57 -4.73
C THR A 220 -9.85 -8.29 -4.02
N PRO A 221 -9.69 -8.69 -2.74
CA PRO A 221 -10.78 -9.30 -1.95
C PRO A 221 -12.04 -8.44 -1.93
N LEU A 222 -11.90 -7.13 -1.86
CA LEU A 222 -13.01 -6.18 -1.92
C LEU A 222 -13.72 -6.25 -3.28
N ASN A 223 -12.99 -6.24 -4.38
CA ASN A 223 -13.58 -6.37 -5.71
C ASN A 223 -14.37 -7.66 -5.85
N MET A 224 -13.87 -8.77 -5.28
CA MET A 224 -14.61 -10.05 -5.27
C MET A 224 -15.92 -9.98 -4.45
N GLN A 225 -15.90 -9.31 -3.28
CA GLN A 225 -17.12 -9.10 -2.47
C GLN A 225 -18.13 -8.21 -3.21
N LEU A 226 -17.67 -7.18 -3.88
CA LEU A 226 -18.51 -6.25 -4.65
C LEU A 226 -19.10 -6.91 -5.90
N ASP A 227 -18.30 -7.73 -6.61
CA ASP A 227 -18.80 -8.54 -7.72
C ASP A 227 -19.92 -9.51 -7.26
N ARG A 228 -19.78 -10.12 -6.08
CA ARG A 228 -20.83 -10.98 -5.47
C ARG A 228 -22.08 -10.18 -5.12
N LEU A 229 -21.90 -8.99 -4.54
CA LEU A 229 -23.01 -8.09 -4.20
C LEU A 229 -23.74 -7.64 -5.47
N ALA A 230 -23.02 -7.18 -6.49
CA ALA A 230 -23.61 -6.77 -7.76
C ALA A 230 -24.39 -7.90 -8.42
N LYS A 231 -23.82 -9.12 -8.45
CA LYS A 231 -24.52 -10.31 -8.97
C LYS A 231 -25.76 -10.67 -8.17
N LEU A 232 -25.74 -10.54 -6.85
CA LEU A 232 -26.91 -10.79 -6.00
C LEU A 232 -28.02 -9.79 -6.28
N ILE A 233 -27.68 -8.50 -6.34
CA ILE A 233 -28.63 -7.42 -6.62
C ILE A 233 -29.22 -7.58 -8.02
N SER A 234 -28.38 -7.87 -9.04
CA SER A 234 -28.85 -8.11 -10.40
C SER A 234 -29.80 -9.31 -10.49
N LYS A 235 -29.52 -10.41 -9.76
CA LYS A 235 -30.44 -11.57 -9.71
C LYS A 235 -31.77 -11.21 -9.08
N ILE A 236 -31.77 -10.49 -7.95
CA ILE A 236 -32.99 -10.05 -7.28
C ILE A 236 -33.77 -9.10 -8.19
N GLY A 237 -33.11 -8.11 -8.77
CA GLY A 237 -33.74 -7.15 -9.69
C GLY A 237 -34.34 -7.82 -10.92
N SER A 238 -33.62 -8.75 -11.55
CA SER A 238 -34.13 -9.51 -12.68
C SER A 238 -35.32 -10.40 -12.31
N ALA A 239 -35.28 -11.03 -11.13
CA ALA A 239 -36.42 -11.83 -10.65
C ALA A 239 -37.67 -10.96 -10.38
N VAL A 240 -37.47 -9.81 -9.75
CA VAL A 240 -38.56 -8.84 -9.50
C VAL A 240 -39.12 -8.31 -10.81
N ALA A 241 -38.28 -7.96 -11.78
CA ALA A 241 -38.69 -7.51 -13.11
C ALA A 241 -39.51 -8.57 -13.88
N ALA A 242 -39.03 -9.83 -13.84
CA ALA A 242 -39.74 -10.93 -14.48
C ALA A 242 -41.11 -11.21 -13.84
N LEU A 243 -41.16 -11.20 -12.48
CA LEU A 243 -42.40 -11.35 -11.73
C LEU A 243 -43.38 -10.19 -12.00
N ALA A 244 -42.89 -8.98 -12.07
CA ALA A 244 -43.68 -7.81 -12.38
C ALA A 244 -44.23 -7.88 -13.81
N PHE A 245 -43.39 -8.24 -14.79
CA PHE A 245 -43.82 -8.42 -16.19
C PHE A 245 -44.94 -9.48 -16.32
N VAL A 246 -44.72 -10.68 -15.77
CA VAL A 246 -45.68 -11.77 -15.82
C VAL A 246 -46.94 -11.41 -15.04
N GLY A 247 -46.81 -10.81 -13.84
CA GLY A 247 -47.94 -10.44 -13.00
C GLY A 247 -48.83 -9.37 -13.60
N PHE A 248 -48.25 -8.28 -14.09
CA PHE A 248 -49.02 -7.17 -14.66
C PHE A 248 -49.59 -7.52 -16.03
N LEU A 249 -48.80 -8.17 -16.91
CA LEU A 249 -49.30 -8.63 -18.20
C LEU A 249 -50.41 -9.69 -18.01
N GLY A 250 -50.21 -10.66 -17.08
CA GLY A 250 -51.21 -11.68 -16.78
C GLY A 250 -52.50 -11.07 -16.23
N HIS A 251 -52.39 -10.08 -15.34
CA HIS A 251 -53.56 -9.33 -14.83
C HIS A 251 -54.28 -8.60 -15.98
N ASP A 252 -53.52 -7.92 -16.85
CA ASP A 252 -54.12 -7.19 -17.96
C ASP A 252 -54.81 -8.15 -18.97
N ILE A 253 -54.21 -9.29 -19.27
CA ILE A 253 -54.82 -10.31 -20.11
C ILE A 253 -56.16 -10.79 -19.52
N LEU A 254 -56.27 -10.91 -18.20
CA LEU A 254 -57.50 -11.38 -17.55
C LEU A 254 -58.59 -10.33 -17.42
N THR A 255 -58.22 -9.04 -17.35
CA THR A 255 -59.13 -7.95 -17.01
C THR A 255 -59.45 -7.02 -18.16
N ASN A 256 -58.58 -6.91 -19.16
CA ASN A 256 -58.72 -5.95 -20.25
C ASN A 256 -59.48 -6.57 -21.44
N PRO A 257 -60.63 -6.03 -21.85
CA PRO A 257 -61.40 -6.53 -23.00
C PRO A 257 -60.65 -6.54 -24.32
N LEU A 258 -59.57 -5.79 -24.42
CA LEU A 258 -58.68 -5.72 -25.62
C LEU A 258 -58.24 -7.11 -26.09
N TRP A 259 -57.96 -8.05 -25.13
CA TRP A 259 -57.49 -9.41 -25.43
C TRP A 259 -58.56 -10.32 -26.07
N HIS A 260 -59.79 -9.91 -26.09
CA HIS A 260 -60.90 -10.57 -26.76
C HIS A 260 -61.26 -9.91 -28.11
N SER A 261 -60.47 -8.88 -28.51
CA SER A 261 -60.66 -8.17 -29.78
C SER A 261 -59.72 -8.72 -30.86
N THR A 262 -59.85 -8.24 -32.09
CA THR A 262 -58.97 -8.57 -33.22
C THR A 262 -57.86 -7.51 -33.41
N GLU A 263 -57.68 -6.59 -32.43
CA GLU A 263 -56.68 -5.49 -32.49
C GLU A 263 -55.27 -5.91 -32.05
N TYR A 264 -54.66 -6.84 -32.85
CA TYR A 264 -53.36 -7.40 -32.52
C TYR A 264 -52.24 -6.37 -32.32
N MET A 265 -52.29 -5.22 -33.03
CA MET A 265 -51.29 -4.14 -32.86
C MET A 265 -51.36 -3.51 -31.48
N LYS A 266 -52.58 -3.26 -30.96
CA LYS A 266 -52.74 -2.71 -29.61
C LYS A 266 -52.37 -3.71 -28.51
N MET A 267 -52.59 -5.01 -28.75
CA MET A 267 -52.11 -6.06 -27.85
C MET A 267 -50.58 -6.08 -27.83
N ALA A 268 -49.89 -5.98 -28.96
CA ALA A 268 -48.45 -5.90 -29.04
C ALA A 268 -47.90 -4.66 -28.32
N GLU A 269 -48.56 -3.53 -28.44
CA GLU A 269 -48.23 -2.29 -27.73
C GLU A 269 -48.29 -2.45 -26.19
N VAL A 270 -49.33 -3.09 -25.67
CA VAL A 270 -49.49 -3.40 -24.26
C VAL A 270 -48.36 -4.35 -23.76
N VAL A 271 -48.07 -5.43 -24.47
CA VAL A 271 -46.95 -6.34 -24.14
C VAL A 271 -45.67 -5.58 -24.06
N LEU A 272 -45.43 -4.73 -25.03
CA LEU A 272 -44.19 -3.94 -25.13
C LEU A 272 -44.06 -2.93 -24.00
N LYS A 273 -45.14 -2.31 -23.61
CA LYS A 273 -45.21 -1.40 -22.44
C LYS A 273 -44.80 -2.11 -21.15
N TYR A 274 -45.32 -3.30 -20.85
CA TYR A 274 -44.91 -4.08 -19.68
C TYR A 274 -43.48 -4.60 -19.82
N PHE A 275 -43.01 -4.90 -21.02
CA PHE A 275 -41.59 -5.24 -21.25
C PHE A 275 -40.66 -4.06 -20.96
N MET A 276 -41.00 -2.86 -21.44
CA MET A 276 -40.22 -1.65 -21.14
C MET A 276 -40.20 -1.33 -19.64
N MET A 277 -41.29 -1.56 -18.91
CA MET A 277 -41.34 -1.48 -17.47
C MET A 277 -40.37 -2.49 -16.82
N ALA A 278 -40.36 -3.74 -17.27
CA ALA A 278 -39.42 -4.75 -16.76
C ALA A 278 -37.96 -4.39 -17.03
N VAL A 279 -37.65 -3.85 -18.20
CA VAL A 279 -36.31 -3.34 -18.52
C VAL A 279 -35.92 -2.18 -17.58
N THR A 280 -36.85 -1.26 -17.33
CA THR A 280 -36.64 -0.16 -16.40
C THR A 280 -36.31 -0.67 -14.99
N LEU A 281 -37.03 -1.69 -14.49
CA LEU A 281 -36.76 -2.33 -13.19
C LEU A 281 -35.38 -2.98 -13.14
N ILE A 282 -34.93 -3.62 -14.20
CA ILE A 282 -33.57 -4.21 -14.27
C ILE A 282 -32.51 -3.12 -14.18
N VAL A 283 -32.69 -2.04 -14.96
CA VAL A 283 -31.74 -0.90 -14.97
C VAL A 283 -31.66 -0.23 -13.60
N MET A 284 -32.80 -0.07 -12.92
CA MET A 284 -32.85 0.51 -11.57
C MET A 284 -32.20 -0.38 -10.50
N ALA A 285 -32.28 -1.70 -10.67
CA ALA A 285 -31.73 -2.63 -9.70
C ALA A 285 -30.21 -2.73 -9.75
N VAL A 286 -29.59 -2.50 -10.90
CA VAL A 286 -28.16 -2.78 -11.09
C VAL A 286 -27.28 -1.57 -10.72
N PRO A 287 -26.32 -1.75 -9.81
CA PRO A 287 -25.41 -0.69 -9.41
C PRO A 287 -24.24 -0.55 -10.41
N GLU A 288 -24.46 0.05 -11.56
CA GLU A 288 -23.45 0.17 -12.64
C GLU A 288 -22.18 0.95 -12.22
N GLY A 289 -22.35 1.97 -11.36
CA GLY A 289 -21.24 2.80 -10.88
C GLY A 289 -20.31 2.12 -9.86
N LEU A 290 -20.70 0.97 -9.30
CA LEU A 290 -19.99 0.37 -8.15
C LEU A 290 -18.55 -0.09 -8.46
N PRO A 291 -18.26 -0.87 -9.51
CA PRO A 291 -16.89 -1.30 -9.82
C PRO A 291 -15.97 -0.11 -10.13
N MET A 292 -16.49 0.85 -10.89
CA MET A 292 -15.77 2.07 -11.26
C MET A 292 -15.45 2.92 -10.03
N ALA A 293 -16.42 3.13 -9.13
CA ALA A 293 -16.24 3.87 -7.90
C ALA A 293 -15.13 3.30 -7.01
N VAL A 294 -15.04 1.98 -6.92
CA VAL A 294 -14.02 1.30 -6.12
C VAL A 294 -12.64 1.44 -6.74
N THR A 295 -12.52 1.26 -8.06
CA THR A 295 -11.24 1.44 -8.76
C THR A 295 -10.73 2.87 -8.60
N LEU A 296 -11.61 3.86 -8.72
CA LEU A 296 -11.28 5.26 -8.49
C LEU A 296 -10.89 5.52 -7.03
N ALA A 297 -11.64 4.96 -6.06
CA ALA A 297 -11.35 5.08 -4.64
C ALA A 297 -9.96 4.51 -4.30
N LEU A 298 -9.61 3.34 -4.84
CA LEU A 298 -8.29 2.73 -4.69
C LEU A 298 -7.19 3.60 -5.27
N ALA A 299 -7.34 4.11 -6.50
CA ALA A 299 -6.36 4.98 -7.15
C ALA A 299 -6.13 6.29 -6.37
N LEU A 300 -7.21 6.94 -5.89
CA LEU A 300 -7.10 8.14 -5.06
C LEU A 300 -6.43 7.86 -3.71
N ASN A 301 -6.73 6.71 -3.10
CA ASN A 301 -6.14 6.31 -1.84
C ASN A 301 -4.64 6.01 -1.97
N MET A 302 -4.22 5.31 -3.03
CA MET A 302 -2.80 5.09 -3.33
C MET A 302 -2.01 6.41 -3.42
N ARG A 303 -2.53 7.39 -4.16
CA ARG A 303 -1.89 8.70 -4.28
C ARG A 303 -1.74 9.39 -2.92
N ARG A 304 -2.67 9.18 -2.01
CA ARG A 304 -2.63 9.74 -0.66
C ARG A 304 -1.67 8.99 0.24
N MET A 305 -1.64 7.66 0.14
CA MET A 305 -0.67 6.82 0.81
C MET A 305 0.76 7.18 0.40
N LEU A 306 1.00 7.43 -0.90
CA LEU A 306 2.29 7.92 -1.39
C LEU A 306 2.68 9.26 -0.75
N LYS A 307 1.74 10.21 -0.58
CA LYS A 307 2.00 11.47 0.13
C LYS A 307 2.28 11.30 1.62
N SER A 308 1.94 10.16 2.19
CA SER A 308 2.26 9.74 3.56
C SER A 308 3.40 8.73 3.57
N ASN A 309 4.34 8.83 2.63
CA ASN A 309 5.54 8.01 2.48
C ASN A 309 5.29 6.49 2.30
N ASN A 310 4.09 6.11 1.85
CA ASN A 310 3.73 4.72 1.58
C ASN A 310 3.57 4.50 0.08
N LEU A 311 4.57 3.90 -0.56
CA LEU A 311 4.51 3.52 -1.97
C LEU A 311 3.83 2.16 -2.12
N VAL A 312 2.62 2.17 -2.62
CA VAL A 312 1.84 0.93 -2.85
C VAL A 312 2.29 0.29 -4.16
N ARG A 313 2.71 -0.96 -4.09
CA ARG A 313 3.14 -1.76 -5.25
C ARG A 313 2.03 -2.68 -5.75
N LYS A 314 1.20 -3.21 -4.84
CA LYS A 314 0.05 -4.05 -5.18
C LYS A 314 -1.25 -3.45 -4.63
N LEU A 315 -2.28 -3.33 -5.45
CA LEU A 315 -3.54 -2.65 -5.12
C LEU A 315 -4.24 -3.18 -3.87
N HIS A 316 -4.20 -4.50 -3.65
CA HIS A 316 -4.86 -5.11 -2.51
C HIS A 316 -4.29 -4.65 -1.16
N ALA A 317 -3.02 -4.22 -1.12
CA ALA A 317 -2.40 -3.73 0.10
C ALA A 317 -3.13 -2.51 0.69
N CYS A 318 -3.66 -1.61 -0.17
CA CYS A 318 -4.42 -0.44 0.29
C CYS A 318 -5.63 -0.82 1.14
N GLU A 319 -6.32 -1.88 0.75
CA GLU A 319 -7.50 -2.38 1.45
C GLU A 319 -7.11 -3.19 2.68
N THR A 320 -6.17 -4.12 2.49
CA THR A 320 -5.78 -5.10 3.50
C THR A 320 -5.15 -4.43 4.73
N MET A 321 -4.39 -3.33 4.52
CA MET A 321 -3.84 -2.52 5.62
C MET A 321 -4.93 -2.03 6.59
N GLY A 322 -6.13 -1.72 6.11
CA GLY A 322 -7.26 -1.34 6.96
C GLY A 322 -7.81 -2.47 7.85
N ALA A 323 -7.52 -3.72 7.53
CA ALA A 323 -7.97 -4.90 8.23
C ALA A 323 -6.86 -5.54 9.11
N VAL A 324 -5.64 -5.02 9.08
CA VAL A 324 -4.49 -5.56 9.83
C VAL A 324 -4.80 -5.63 11.32
N THR A 325 -4.55 -6.80 11.91
CA THR A 325 -4.72 -7.11 13.33
C THR A 325 -3.39 -7.32 14.03
N VAL A 326 -2.35 -7.77 13.29
CA VAL A 326 -1.01 -8.03 13.82
C VAL A 326 0.03 -7.41 12.88
N ILE A 327 1.01 -6.72 13.46
CA ILE A 327 2.19 -6.23 12.75
C ILE A 327 3.41 -6.95 13.31
N CYS A 328 4.07 -7.79 12.51
CA CYS A 328 5.36 -8.37 12.80
C CYS A 328 6.45 -7.45 12.26
N THR A 329 7.20 -6.80 13.13
CA THR A 329 8.22 -5.82 12.73
C THR A 329 9.62 -6.33 13.01
N ASP A 330 10.54 -6.16 12.07
CA ASP A 330 11.96 -6.29 12.38
C ASP A 330 12.40 -5.09 13.25
N LYS A 331 13.47 -5.27 13.99
CA LYS A 331 14.05 -4.22 14.83
C LYS A 331 14.79 -3.19 13.98
N THR A 332 15.76 -3.70 13.18
CA THR A 332 16.75 -2.86 12.50
C THR A 332 16.12 -2.05 11.38
N GLY A 333 16.42 -0.77 11.33
CA GLY A 333 15.95 0.14 10.28
C GLY A 333 14.49 0.57 10.41
N THR A 334 13.61 -0.28 10.97
CA THR A 334 12.17 0.06 11.15
C THR A 334 11.90 0.70 12.51
N LEU A 335 12.30 0.04 13.60
CA LEU A 335 12.15 0.56 14.96
C LEU A 335 13.34 1.45 15.32
N THR A 336 14.53 1.13 14.83
CA THR A 336 15.77 1.85 15.06
C THR A 336 16.20 2.61 13.79
N GLN A 337 17.19 3.51 13.94
CA GLN A 337 17.65 4.37 12.86
C GLN A 337 18.56 3.67 11.86
N ASN A 338 18.99 2.43 12.13
CA ASN A 338 20.02 1.69 11.38
C ASN A 338 21.34 2.47 11.28
N LYS A 339 21.65 3.23 12.34
CA LYS A 339 22.89 4.01 12.47
C LYS A 339 23.48 3.76 13.84
N MET A 340 24.62 3.09 13.89
CA MET A 340 25.35 2.93 15.14
C MET A 340 25.81 4.28 15.65
N GLN A 341 25.57 4.55 16.93
CA GLN A 341 25.97 5.78 17.62
C GLN A 341 26.56 5.45 18.97
N VAL A 342 27.51 6.25 19.42
CA VAL A 342 28.02 6.19 20.81
C VAL A 342 26.96 6.82 21.71
N GLY A 343 26.30 5.98 22.51
CA GLY A 343 25.25 6.42 23.43
C GLY A 343 25.84 6.90 24.77
N ASP A 344 26.95 6.30 25.19
CA ASP A 344 27.69 6.72 26.39
C ASP A 344 29.19 6.39 26.26
N MET A 345 30.04 7.19 26.92
CA MET A 345 31.50 7.05 26.90
C MET A 345 32.03 7.23 28.30
N GLY A 346 32.43 6.13 28.93
CA GLY A 346 33.14 6.19 30.20
C GLY A 346 34.62 6.46 29.98
N ILE A 347 35.10 7.67 30.26
CA ILE A 347 36.50 8.10 30.08
C ILE A 347 37.23 8.04 31.42
N TYR A 348 38.44 7.43 31.44
CA TYR A 348 39.24 7.18 32.65
C TYR A 348 40.60 7.88 32.62
N THR A 349 41.04 8.38 31.44
CA THR A 349 42.35 9.05 31.25
C THR A 349 42.19 10.32 30.42
N ASP A 350 43.32 10.90 30.00
CA ASP A 350 43.35 12.08 29.13
C ASP A 350 42.69 11.80 27.80
N ARG A 351 41.90 12.76 27.33
CA ARG A 351 41.07 12.66 26.14
C ARG A 351 41.89 12.69 24.86
N GLN A 352 42.97 13.49 24.77
CA GLN A 352 43.75 13.65 23.54
C GLN A 352 44.28 12.29 23.01
N LEU A 353 44.89 11.50 23.90
CA LEU A 353 45.34 10.15 23.53
C LEU A 353 44.20 9.18 23.17
N LEU A 354 43.04 9.35 23.80
CA LEU A 354 41.87 8.55 23.48
C LEU A 354 41.33 8.89 22.06
N ASP A 355 41.23 10.15 21.72
CA ASP A 355 40.73 10.60 20.42
C ASP A 355 41.66 10.09 19.30
N ILE A 356 42.98 10.14 19.48
CA ILE A 356 43.93 9.52 18.56
C ILE A 356 43.74 7.99 18.52
N ALA A 357 43.58 7.32 19.68
CA ALA A 357 43.40 5.86 19.72
C ALA A 357 42.12 5.43 18.95
N MET A 358 41.03 6.18 19.04
CA MET A 358 39.79 5.93 18.27
C MET A 358 40.00 6.12 16.80
N ALA A 359 40.73 7.16 16.38
CA ALA A 359 40.99 7.44 14.96
C ALA A 359 41.91 6.39 14.32
N VAL A 360 43.03 6.01 14.97
CA VAL A 360 44.02 5.08 14.39
C VAL A 360 43.59 3.62 14.46
N ASN A 361 42.83 3.22 15.51
CA ASN A 361 42.27 1.88 15.63
C ASN A 361 40.94 1.72 14.87
N SER A 362 40.82 2.27 13.70
CA SER A 362 39.61 2.16 12.87
C SER A 362 39.98 1.95 11.41
N THR A 363 39.27 1.01 10.78
CA THR A 363 39.34 0.76 9.34
C THR A 363 38.18 1.47 8.61
N ALA A 364 37.26 2.10 9.37
CA ALA A 364 36.14 2.85 8.80
C ALA A 364 36.58 4.23 8.29
N GLU A 365 35.79 4.78 7.38
CA GLU A 365 35.97 6.12 6.79
C GLU A 365 34.61 6.85 6.78
N LEU A 366 34.67 8.19 6.78
CA LEU A 366 33.50 9.04 6.62
C LEU A 366 33.59 9.82 5.30
N ASP A 367 32.52 9.79 4.52
CA ASP A 367 32.27 10.68 3.37
C ASP A 367 31.11 11.61 3.73
N GLY A 368 31.45 12.77 4.28
CA GLY A 368 30.46 13.67 4.91
C GLY A 368 29.81 13.03 6.14
N ASP A 369 28.53 12.70 6.05
CA ASP A 369 27.78 11.95 7.08
C ASP A 369 27.56 10.47 6.70
N LYS A 370 28.04 10.04 5.53
CA LYS A 370 28.00 8.65 5.12
C LYS A 370 29.17 7.89 5.73
N THR A 371 28.87 6.72 6.25
CA THR A 371 29.85 5.82 6.86
C THR A 371 30.27 4.74 5.87
N ILE A 372 31.58 4.50 5.77
CA ILE A 372 32.17 3.45 4.92
C ILE A 372 32.93 2.49 5.83
N GLY A 373 32.71 1.19 5.69
CA GLY A 373 33.36 0.16 6.49
C GLY A 373 32.53 -0.32 7.68
N ASN A 374 33.20 -0.70 8.77
CA ASN A 374 32.54 -1.28 9.96
C ASN A 374 31.64 -0.25 10.68
N PRO A 375 30.32 -0.49 10.83
CA PRO A 375 29.41 0.49 11.45
C PRO A 375 29.75 0.86 12.90
N THR A 376 30.30 -0.08 13.68
CA THR A 376 30.70 0.16 15.07
C THR A 376 31.92 1.07 15.15
N GLU A 377 32.85 0.93 14.22
CA GLU A 377 34.02 1.81 14.12
C GLU A 377 33.63 3.18 13.58
N ALA A 378 32.74 3.22 12.58
CA ALA A 378 32.23 4.47 12.04
C ALA A 378 31.47 5.30 13.09
N ALA A 379 30.78 4.65 14.05
CA ALA A 379 30.14 5.33 15.17
C ALA A 379 31.14 6.10 16.05
N LEU A 380 32.32 5.56 16.24
CA LEU A 380 33.40 6.25 16.99
C LEU A 380 33.92 7.46 16.23
N LEU A 381 34.09 7.35 14.90
CA LEU A 381 34.54 8.47 14.07
C LEU A 381 33.49 9.58 13.98
N LEU A 382 32.22 9.23 13.94
CA LEU A 382 31.10 10.19 14.01
C LEU A 382 31.09 10.90 15.35
N TRP A 383 31.30 10.15 16.43
CA TRP A 383 31.37 10.74 17.77
C TRP A 383 32.55 11.76 17.90
N LEU A 384 33.74 11.46 17.33
CA LEU A 384 34.86 12.40 17.25
C LEU A 384 34.45 13.68 16.49
N LYS A 385 33.79 13.52 15.34
CA LYS A 385 33.29 14.65 14.54
C LYS A 385 32.32 15.52 15.34
N ASP A 386 31.37 14.92 16.07
CA ASP A 386 30.41 15.62 16.93
C ASP A 386 31.08 16.36 18.09
N GLN A 387 32.23 15.90 18.51
CA GLN A 387 33.08 16.60 19.52
C GLN A 387 33.95 17.69 18.89
N GLY A 388 33.93 17.88 17.59
CA GLY A 388 34.68 18.91 16.86
C GLY A 388 36.06 18.46 16.40
N GLU A 389 36.38 17.16 16.50
CA GLU A 389 37.69 16.61 16.10
C GLU A 389 37.62 16.05 14.66
N ASP A 390 38.67 16.31 13.88
CA ASP A 390 38.85 15.69 12.54
C ASP A 390 39.68 14.40 12.65
N TYR A 391 39.05 13.27 12.47
CA TYR A 391 39.71 11.97 12.56
C TYR A 391 40.87 11.78 11.56
N ASN A 392 40.89 12.49 10.43
CA ASN A 392 41.99 12.42 9.46
C ASN A 392 43.25 13.13 10.03
N THR A 393 43.07 14.27 10.65
CA THR A 393 44.15 14.98 11.35
C THR A 393 44.71 14.14 12.49
N LEU A 394 43.82 13.54 13.33
CA LEU A 394 44.25 12.64 14.42
C LEU A 394 44.99 11.39 13.91
N ARG A 395 44.63 10.84 12.76
CA ARG A 395 45.37 9.74 12.13
C ARG A 395 46.75 10.15 11.63
N GLN A 396 46.91 11.41 11.18
CA GLN A 396 48.18 11.94 10.76
C GLN A 396 49.11 12.25 11.97
N GLU A 397 48.55 12.74 13.08
CA GLU A 397 49.26 12.98 14.33
C GLU A 397 49.78 11.65 14.92
N GLY A 398 48.98 10.59 14.89
CA GLY A 398 49.38 9.25 15.27
C GLY A 398 50.06 8.49 14.14
N ASN A 399 51.33 8.80 13.85
CA ASN A 399 52.12 8.11 12.83
C ASN A 399 52.09 6.59 13.03
N ILE A 400 51.33 5.86 12.21
CA ILE A 400 51.13 4.41 12.37
C ILE A 400 52.39 3.66 11.89
N VAL A 401 53.01 2.92 12.83
CA VAL A 401 54.19 2.09 12.58
C VAL A 401 53.74 0.66 12.23
N TRP A 402 52.78 0.11 12.96
CA TRP A 402 52.29 -1.25 12.80
C TRP A 402 50.84 -1.35 13.21
N GLN A 403 50.11 -2.25 12.58
CA GLN A 403 48.72 -2.47 12.92
C GLN A 403 48.32 -3.93 12.79
N GLN A 404 47.66 -4.46 13.82
CA GLN A 404 46.96 -5.75 13.80
C GLN A 404 45.48 -5.48 13.68
N PRO A 405 44.82 -5.84 12.55
CA PRO A 405 43.38 -5.69 12.40
C PRO A 405 42.60 -6.54 13.39
N PHE A 406 41.33 -6.15 13.61
CA PHE A 406 40.41 -6.94 14.43
C PHE A 406 40.18 -8.33 13.81
N SER A 407 40.21 -9.37 14.64
CA SER A 407 39.77 -10.71 14.29
C SER A 407 38.80 -11.25 15.35
N THR A 408 37.91 -12.15 14.92
CA THR A 408 36.97 -12.83 15.83
C THR A 408 37.67 -13.76 16.82
N GLU A 409 38.86 -14.24 16.45
CA GLU A 409 39.70 -15.09 17.32
C GLU A 409 40.33 -14.29 18.45
N HIS A 410 40.92 -13.14 18.15
CA HIS A 410 41.64 -12.31 19.11
C HIS A 410 40.69 -11.33 19.83
N LYS A 411 39.55 -10.95 19.24
CA LYS A 411 38.57 -9.99 19.75
C LYS A 411 39.13 -8.62 20.12
N HIS A 412 40.27 -8.25 19.55
CA HIS A 412 40.86 -6.93 19.68
C HIS A 412 41.63 -6.52 18.41
N MET A 413 41.90 -5.24 18.34
CA MET A 413 42.75 -4.59 17.35
C MET A 413 43.83 -3.82 18.10
N ALA A 414 45.08 -3.84 17.60
CA ALA A 414 46.19 -3.14 18.21
C ALA A 414 46.96 -2.37 17.12
N THR A 415 47.32 -1.12 17.46
CA THR A 415 48.10 -0.25 16.55
C THR A 415 49.25 0.38 17.27
N ILE A 416 50.46 0.29 16.73
CA ILE A 416 51.66 0.98 17.22
C ILE A 416 51.75 2.33 16.52
N ILE A 417 51.87 3.39 17.30
CA ILE A 417 51.95 4.76 16.78
C ILE A 417 53.14 5.51 17.44
N ASP A 418 53.69 6.44 16.72
CA ASP A 418 54.71 7.37 17.19
C ASP A 418 54.09 8.77 17.37
N ILE A 419 54.09 9.30 18.60
CA ILE A 419 53.65 10.64 18.97
C ILE A 419 54.71 11.32 19.81
N ASP A 420 55.15 12.52 19.48
CA ASP A 420 56.08 13.35 20.23
C ASP A 420 57.37 12.63 20.66
N LYS A 421 57.94 11.80 19.77
CA LYS A 421 59.12 10.97 19.96
C LYS A 421 58.97 9.82 20.98
N LYS A 422 57.75 9.50 21.36
CA LYS A 422 57.39 8.34 22.17
C LYS A 422 56.57 7.37 21.31
N ARG A 423 56.77 6.09 21.60
CA ARG A 423 56.02 5.03 20.94
C ARG A 423 54.96 4.45 21.84
N TYR A 424 53.73 4.34 21.33
CA TYR A 424 52.59 3.83 22.06
C TYR A 424 51.96 2.66 21.32
N VAL A 425 51.45 1.69 22.06
CA VAL A 425 50.52 0.68 21.56
C VAL A 425 49.14 1.14 22.00
N MET A 426 48.27 1.29 21.02
CA MET A 426 46.84 1.55 21.21
C MET A 426 46.05 0.26 20.99
N VAL A 427 45.27 -0.17 21.98
CA VAL A 427 44.47 -1.40 21.93
C VAL A 427 42.99 -1.06 22.01
N LYS A 428 42.19 -1.59 21.07
CA LYS A 428 40.71 -1.52 21.05
C LYS A 428 40.15 -2.91 21.00
N GLY A 429 39.16 -3.27 21.82
CA GLY A 429 38.61 -4.61 21.78
C GLY A 429 37.45 -4.84 22.73
N ALA A 430 37.06 -6.09 22.86
CA ALA A 430 36.06 -6.53 23.84
C ALA A 430 36.51 -6.17 25.26
N PRO A 431 35.65 -5.53 26.09
CA PRO A 431 36.03 -5.04 27.40
C PRO A 431 36.65 -6.15 28.28
N GLU A 432 36.08 -7.37 28.24
CA GLU A 432 36.57 -8.51 29.00
C GLU A 432 38.01 -8.89 28.65
N ILE A 433 38.41 -8.67 27.39
CA ILE A 433 39.77 -8.95 26.91
C ILE A 433 40.72 -7.81 27.32
N VAL A 434 40.33 -6.57 26.97
CA VAL A 434 41.19 -5.40 27.18
C VAL A 434 41.40 -5.13 28.67
N THR A 435 40.36 -5.15 29.50
CA THR A 435 40.44 -4.86 30.94
C THR A 435 41.25 -5.93 31.70
N ALA A 436 41.28 -7.18 31.24
CA ALA A 436 42.10 -8.25 31.80
C ALA A 436 43.60 -7.94 31.75
N HIS A 437 44.04 -7.14 30.77
CA HIS A 437 45.42 -6.71 30.55
C HIS A 437 45.72 -5.32 31.10
N CYS A 438 44.73 -4.66 31.73
CA CYS A 438 44.89 -3.34 32.32
C CYS A 438 45.35 -3.37 33.80
N SER A 439 46.10 -2.38 34.23
CA SER A 439 46.50 -2.16 35.62
C SER A 439 45.36 -1.48 36.36
N LEU A 440 44.45 -2.28 36.95
CA LEU A 440 43.24 -1.82 37.66
C LEU A 440 43.29 -2.31 39.12
N ASP A 441 42.87 -1.44 40.06
CA ASP A 441 42.61 -1.86 41.42
C ASP A 441 41.24 -2.53 41.59
N ASP A 442 40.97 -3.12 42.75
CA ASP A 442 39.72 -3.85 43.02
C ASP A 442 38.48 -2.93 42.95
N GLN A 443 38.58 -1.67 43.37
CA GLN A 443 37.50 -0.69 43.33
C GLN A 443 37.16 -0.28 41.87
N GLN A 444 38.21 -0.03 41.08
CA GLN A 444 38.07 0.28 39.66
C GLN A 444 37.45 -0.89 38.92
N THR A 445 37.93 -2.12 39.17
CA THR A 445 37.40 -3.32 38.57
C THR A 445 35.92 -3.50 38.87
N GLN A 446 35.48 -3.34 40.13
CA GLN A 446 34.04 -3.42 40.48
C GLN A 446 33.20 -2.33 39.81
N LYS A 447 33.70 -1.09 39.77
CA LYS A 447 32.99 0.03 39.09
C LYS A 447 32.81 -0.23 37.61
N ILE A 448 33.86 -0.72 36.93
CA ILE A 448 33.84 -1.06 35.50
C ILE A 448 32.86 -2.21 35.23
N GLN A 449 32.90 -3.26 36.06
CA GLN A 449 31.97 -4.37 35.93
C GLN A 449 30.50 -3.94 36.09
N GLN A 450 30.22 -3.07 37.06
CA GLN A 450 28.88 -2.51 37.25
C GLN A 450 28.43 -1.67 36.04
N GLN A 451 29.32 -0.89 35.47
CA GLN A 451 29.06 -0.07 34.29
C GLN A 451 28.79 -0.94 33.04
N LEU A 452 29.63 -1.96 32.82
CA LEU A 452 29.44 -2.91 31.74
C LEU A 452 28.13 -3.67 31.87
N LEU A 453 27.75 -4.07 33.11
CA LEU A 453 26.46 -4.71 33.34
C LEU A 453 25.29 -3.77 32.98
N ASN A 454 25.39 -2.48 33.35
CA ASN A 454 24.37 -1.48 32.97
C ASN A 454 24.27 -1.30 31.45
N TYR A 455 25.38 -1.26 30.74
CA TYR A 455 25.37 -1.18 29.28
C TYR A 455 24.79 -2.44 28.61
N GLN A 456 25.14 -3.63 29.15
CA GLN A 456 24.57 -4.90 28.68
C GLN A 456 23.07 -4.99 28.93
N MET A 457 22.58 -4.49 30.06
CA MET A 457 21.14 -4.42 30.37
C MET A 457 20.39 -3.49 29.39
N GLN A 458 21.05 -2.47 28.88
CA GLN A 458 20.51 -1.58 27.82
C GLN A 458 20.80 -2.11 26.39
N ALA A 459 21.31 -3.33 26.29
CA ALA A 459 21.62 -3.99 25.02
C ALA A 459 22.62 -3.22 24.14
N MET A 460 23.50 -2.41 24.75
CA MET A 460 24.54 -1.69 24.03
C MET A 460 25.73 -2.58 23.75
N ARG A 461 26.38 -2.40 22.62
CA ARG A 461 27.69 -3.00 22.32
C ARG A 461 28.75 -2.19 23.00
N THR A 462 29.69 -2.86 23.66
CA THR A 462 30.76 -2.19 24.38
C THR A 462 32.13 -2.44 23.78
N LEU A 463 32.94 -1.40 23.69
CA LEU A 463 34.35 -1.46 23.30
C LEU A 463 35.19 -0.77 24.33
N ALA A 464 36.28 -1.41 24.74
CA ALA A 464 37.27 -0.81 25.62
C ALA A 464 38.52 -0.34 24.83
N PHE A 465 39.06 0.78 25.26
CA PHE A 465 40.29 1.37 24.74
C PHE A 465 41.34 1.40 25.85
N ALA A 466 42.55 0.99 25.51
CA ALA A 466 43.68 1.02 26.41
C ALA A 466 44.97 1.33 25.65
N TYR A 467 45.98 1.84 26.36
CA TYR A 467 47.29 2.11 25.75
C TYR A 467 48.42 1.69 26.71
N MET A 468 49.63 1.60 26.13
CA MET A 468 50.88 1.40 26.83
C MET A 468 51.99 2.11 26.07
N GLU A 469 52.90 2.78 26.78
CA GLU A 469 54.18 3.27 26.23
C GLU A 469 55.14 2.10 26.11
N ILE A 470 55.80 1.98 24.96
CA ILE A 470 56.74 0.93 24.64
C ILE A 470 58.06 1.52 24.16
N ASP A 471 59.11 0.69 24.12
CA ASP A 471 60.41 1.11 23.62
C ASP A 471 60.37 1.40 22.11
N ASN A 472 61.07 2.44 21.68
CA ASN A 472 61.07 2.91 20.30
C ASN A 472 61.57 1.89 19.26
N ASP A 473 62.21 0.81 19.71
CA ASP A 473 62.71 -0.28 18.88
C ASP A 473 61.68 -1.44 18.68
N THR A 474 60.51 -1.30 19.25
CA THR A 474 59.48 -2.36 19.20
C THR A 474 58.55 -2.13 18.01
N ASP A 475 58.64 -2.95 16.97
CA ASP A 475 57.89 -2.84 15.72
C ASP A 475 56.68 -3.80 15.63
N THR A 476 56.46 -4.68 16.59
CA THR A 476 55.32 -5.61 16.65
C THR A 476 54.84 -5.75 18.09
N PHE A 477 53.55 -6.06 18.26
CA PHE A 477 52.94 -6.21 19.59
C PHE A 477 52.03 -7.45 19.65
N ASN A 478 52.15 -8.18 20.77
CA ASN A 478 51.20 -9.25 21.10
C ASN A 478 50.58 -8.94 22.50
N LEU A 479 49.27 -8.88 22.54
CA LEU A 479 48.52 -8.52 23.77
C LEU A 479 48.86 -9.47 24.95
N ASN A 480 49.08 -10.75 24.70
CA ASN A 480 49.42 -11.74 25.70
C ASN A 480 50.75 -11.46 26.41
N ASP A 481 51.67 -10.76 25.74
CA ASP A 481 52.99 -10.41 26.28
C ASP A 481 52.95 -9.10 27.10
N SER A 482 51.83 -8.37 27.05
CA SER A 482 51.65 -7.11 27.79
C SER A 482 51.57 -7.30 29.34
N GLY A 483 51.12 -8.46 29.78
CA GLY A 483 50.81 -8.68 31.18
C GLY A 483 49.66 -7.73 31.61
N LYS A 484 49.75 -7.18 32.85
CA LYS A 484 48.81 -6.16 33.36
C LYS A 484 49.40 -4.76 33.31
N ARG A 485 49.95 -4.34 32.16
CA ARG A 485 50.63 -3.03 32.02
C ARG A 485 49.84 -2.01 31.23
N LEU A 486 48.73 -2.40 30.63
CA LEU A 486 47.90 -1.45 29.88
C LEU A 486 47.18 -0.46 30.80
N THR A 487 47.07 0.78 30.36
CA THR A 487 46.26 1.80 30.98
C THR A 487 44.93 1.89 30.30
N LEU A 488 43.82 1.63 31.01
CA LEU A 488 42.47 1.76 30.48
C LEU A 488 42.14 3.22 30.17
N GLN A 489 41.77 3.54 28.94
CA GLN A 489 41.40 4.90 28.52
C GLN A 489 39.90 5.15 28.59
N ALA A 490 39.12 4.29 27.99
CA ALA A 490 37.68 4.46 27.95
C ALA A 490 36.95 3.14 27.66
N ILE A 491 35.67 3.18 28.00
CA ILE A 491 34.69 2.17 27.55
C ILE A 491 33.57 2.90 26.79
N ALA A 492 33.45 2.63 25.52
CA ALA A 492 32.41 3.15 24.67
C ALA A 492 31.22 2.17 24.65
N ALA A 493 30.02 2.71 24.87
CA ALA A 493 28.76 2.00 24.73
C ALA A 493 28.07 2.48 23.42
N ILE A 494 27.86 1.56 22.50
CA ILE A 494 27.43 1.85 21.14
C ILE A 494 26.13 1.10 20.87
N SER A 495 25.12 1.80 20.40
CA SER A 495 23.83 1.21 20.04
C SER A 495 23.26 1.84 18.78
N ASP A 496 22.30 1.17 18.18
CA ASP A 496 21.45 1.70 17.13
C ASP A 496 20.21 2.30 17.82
N PRO A 497 20.07 3.64 17.89
CA PRO A 497 19.04 4.27 18.69
C PRO A 497 17.65 4.04 18.13
N LEU A 498 16.68 3.96 19.04
CA LEU A 498 15.26 3.91 18.70
C LEU A 498 14.85 5.22 18.02
N ARG A 499 13.97 5.14 17.01
CA ARG A 499 13.35 6.34 16.42
C ARG A 499 12.36 6.96 17.41
N GLU A 500 12.38 8.27 17.58
CA GLU A 500 11.58 9.00 18.58
C GLU A 500 10.06 8.81 18.42
N GLU A 501 9.59 8.66 17.18
CA GLU A 501 8.16 8.52 16.86
C GLU A 501 7.60 7.12 17.17
N VAL A 502 8.44 6.08 17.28
CA VAL A 502 7.99 4.68 17.36
C VAL A 502 7.16 4.40 18.60
N PRO A 503 7.52 4.83 19.83
CA PRO A 503 6.68 4.56 21.00
C PRO A 503 5.27 5.17 20.88
N GLY A 504 5.17 6.33 20.23
CA GLY A 504 3.88 6.97 19.91
C GLY A 504 3.04 6.14 18.96
N ALA A 505 3.64 5.71 17.86
CA ALA A 505 3.00 4.92 16.83
C ALA A 505 2.55 3.54 17.33
N VAL A 506 3.36 2.87 18.16
CA VAL A 506 3.00 1.58 18.79
C VAL A 506 1.80 1.75 19.73
N ARG A 507 1.75 2.82 20.54
CA ARG A 507 0.57 3.11 21.38
C ARG A 507 -0.68 3.35 20.53
N GLU A 508 -0.56 3.99 19.37
CA GLU A 508 -1.67 4.21 18.46
C GLU A 508 -2.16 2.88 17.84
N CYS A 509 -1.24 1.98 17.47
CA CYS A 509 -1.57 0.61 17.04
C CYS A 509 -2.35 -0.13 18.12
N ALA A 510 -1.89 -0.11 19.37
CA ALA A 510 -2.57 -0.77 20.48
C ALA A 510 -4.00 -0.23 20.70
N ARG A 511 -4.19 1.10 20.66
CA ARG A 511 -5.51 1.74 20.71
C ARG A 511 -6.41 1.33 19.55
N ALA A 512 -5.81 1.12 18.40
CA ALA A 512 -6.50 0.67 17.19
C ALA A 512 -6.82 -0.82 17.21
N GLY A 513 -6.45 -1.56 18.26
CA GLY A 513 -6.66 -3.00 18.40
C GLY A 513 -5.71 -3.82 17.51
N ILE A 514 -4.52 -3.29 17.22
CA ILE A 514 -3.47 -3.95 16.43
C ILE A 514 -2.37 -4.38 17.39
N ASP A 515 -2.02 -5.66 17.37
CA ASP A 515 -0.93 -6.21 18.14
C ASP A 515 0.40 -6.05 17.40
N VAL A 516 1.42 -5.54 18.08
CA VAL A 516 2.76 -5.38 17.51
C VAL A 516 3.69 -6.43 18.11
N LYS A 517 4.37 -7.18 17.25
CA LYS A 517 5.33 -8.23 17.62
C LYS A 517 6.69 -7.92 17.02
N ILE A 518 7.74 -8.03 17.81
CA ILE A 518 9.13 -7.88 17.34
C ILE A 518 9.64 -9.26 16.89
N VAL A 519 10.19 -9.33 15.68
CA VAL A 519 10.73 -10.55 15.09
C VAL A 519 12.10 -10.24 14.50
N THR A 520 13.17 -10.53 15.22
CA THR A 520 14.53 -10.10 14.89
C THR A 520 15.56 -11.22 14.97
N GLY A 521 16.64 -11.09 14.19
CA GLY A 521 17.83 -11.94 14.31
C GLY A 521 18.69 -11.63 15.55
N ASP A 522 18.43 -10.53 16.24
CA ASP A 522 19.20 -10.09 17.42
C ASP A 522 19.00 -11.01 18.65
N THR A 523 19.80 -10.76 19.68
CA THR A 523 19.71 -11.49 20.96
C THR A 523 18.44 -11.16 21.71
N SER A 524 18.01 -12.07 22.60
CA SER A 524 16.80 -11.89 23.40
C SER A 524 16.88 -10.65 24.29
N ALA A 525 18.04 -10.36 24.87
CA ALA A 525 18.25 -9.18 25.72
C ALA A 525 18.01 -7.88 24.94
N THR A 526 18.59 -7.74 23.74
CA THR A 526 18.40 -6.57 22.88
C THR A 526 16.93 -6.42 22.44
N ALA A 527 16.31 -7.51 22.04
CA ALA A 527 14.93 -7.49 21.55
C ALA A 527 13.93 -7.13 22.67
N ILE A 528 14.13 -7.65 23.89
CA ILE A 528 13.29 -7.33 25.05
C ILE A 528 13.47 -5.87 25.48
N GLU A 529 14.71 -5.35 25.46
CA GLU A 529 14.96 -3.97 25.83
C GLU A 529 14.27 -2.99 24.86
N ILE A 530 14.37 -3.22 23.56
CA ILE A 530 13.62 -2.45 22.57
C ILE A 530 12.11 -2.59 22.81
N ALA A 531 11.62 -3.80 23.07
CA ALA A 531 10.21 -4.04 23.38
C ALA A 531 9.73 -3.26 24.61
N ARG A 532 10.59 -3.09 25.63
CA ARG A 532 10.33 -2.28 26.82
C ARG A 532 10.27 -0.79 26.48
N GLN A 533 11.24 -0.30 25.72
CA GLN A 533 11.29 1.11 25.32
C GLN A 533 10.10 1.54 24.47
N ILE A 534 9.59 0.66 23.59
CA ILE A 534 8.40 0.97 22.77
C ILE A 534 7.07 0.67 23.48
N GLY A 535 7.10 0.08 24.68
CA GLY A 535 5.94 -0.11 25.55
C GLY A 535 5.11 -1.37 25.26
N ILE A 536 5.65 -2.37 24.55
CA ILE A 536 5.00 -3.68 24.36
C ILE A 536 5.47 -4.72 25.40
N TRP A 537 6.54 -4.44 26.14
CA TRP A 537 7.07 -5.29 27.20
C TRP A 537 7.02 -4.60 28.57
N HIS A 538 6.54 -5.31 29.59
CA HIS A 538 6.46 -4.87 30.99
C HIS A 538 6.67 -6.06 31.94
N ASP A 539 6.99 -5.81 33.19
CA ASP A 539 7.40 -6.85 34.14
C ASP A 539 6.31 -7.89 34.46
N ASN A 540 5.03 -7.58 34.20
CA ASN A 540 3.90 -8.47 34.41
C ASN A 540 3.44 -9.18 33.11
N ILE A 541 4.31 -9.27 32.09
CA ILE A 541 3.96 -9.99 30.86
C ILE A 541 3.87 -11.50 31.14
N PRO A 542 2.89 -12.23 30.58
CA PRO A 542 2.75 -13.66 30.79
C PRO A 542 3.98 -14.43 30.35
N ASP A 543 4.26 -15.54 31.05
CA ASP A 543 5.22 -16.53 30.61
C ASP A 543 4.82 -17.00 29.20
N GLY A 544 5.75 -16.89 28.25
CA GLY A 544 5.45 -17.23 26.88
C GLY A 544 5.40 -16.08 25.88
N ALA A 545 5.52 -14.85 26.33
CA ALA A 545 5.58 -13.68 25.45
C ALA A 545 6.90 -13.59 24.67
N GLN A 546 7.94 -14.36 25.00
CA GLN A 546 9.21 -14.42 24.30
C GLN A 546 9.58 -15.83 23.92
N ILE A 547 10.19 -16.00 22.74
CA ILE A 547 10.79 -17.25 22.27
C ILE A 547 11.99 -16.97 21.37
N THR A 548 12.94 -17.92 21.31
CA THR A 548 13.99 -17.86 20.29
C THR A 548 13.57 -18.58 19.01
N GLY A 549 14.15 -18.21 17.85
CA GLY A 549 13.88 -18.89 16.59
C GLY A 549 14.13 -20.40 16.64
N PRO A 550 15.29 -20.88 17.15
CA PRO A 550 15.55 -22.30 17.33
C PRO A 550 14.52 -23.02 18.19
N ASP A 551 14.12 -22.44 19.36
CA ASP A 551 13.08 -23.02 20.22
C ASP A 551 11.71 -23.04 19.51
N PHE A 552 11.35 -22.00 18.77
CA PHE A 552 10.13 -21.96 17.98
C PHE A 552 10.11 -22.99 16.85
N ALA A 553 11.28 -23.24 16.22
CA ALA A 553 11.42 -24.27 15.20
C ALA A 553 11.26 -25.69 15.76
N ALA A 554 11.64 -25.90 17.03
CA ALA A 554 11.53 -27.21 17.71
C ALA A 554 10.08 -27.54 18.14
N LEU A 555 9.17 -26.57 18.21
CA LEU A 555 7.76 -26.80 18.55
C LEU A 555 7.04 -27.56 17.44
N SER A 556 6.11 -28.44 17.82
CA SER A 556 5.12 -28.97 16.89
C SER A 556 4.21 -27.87 16.33
N ASP A 557 3.44 -28.16 15.28
CA ASP A 557 2.54 -27.15 14.70
C ASP A 557 1.41 -26.78 15.66
N GLU A 558 0.92 -27.71 16.48
CA GLU A 558 -0.09 -27.46 17.49
C GLU A 558 0.43 -26.57 18.62
N GLU A 559 1.63 -26.84 19.13
CA GLU A 559 2.28 -26.01 20.15
C GLU A 559 2.60 -24.60 19.61
N ALA A 560 3.14 -24.51 18.39
CA ALA A 560 3.41 -23.25 17.74
C ALA A 560 2.11 -22.43 17.54
N PHE A 561 1.02 -23.09 17.12
CA PHE A 561 -0.29 -22.46 16.96
C PHE A 561 -0.82 -21.87 18.27
N GLN A 562 -0.72 -22.58 19.40
CA GLN A 562 -1.14 -22.08 20.71
C GLN A 562 -0.23 -20.95 21.23
N ARG A 563 1.06 -20.97 20.87
CA ARG A 563 2.06 -20.05 21.38
C ARG A 563 1.98 -18.66 20.74
N VAL A 564 1.66 -18.57 19.45
CA VAL A 564 1.81 -17.32 18.67
C VAL A 564 0.89 -16.18 19.11
N GLU A 565 -0.24 -16.47 19.76
CA GLU A 565 -1.17 -15.47 20.26
C GLU A 565 -0.52 -14.62 21.36
N ALA A 566 0.06 -15.28 22.38
CA ALA A 566 0.71 -14.61 23.53
C ALA A 566 2.07 -13.99 23.18
N LEU A 567 2.70 -14.43 22.09
CA LEU A 567 4.04 -14.03 21.70
C LEU A 567 4.13 -12.53 21.40
N LYS A 568 5.13 -11.85 21.98
CA LYS A 568 5.47 -10.43 21.70
C LYS A 568 6.83 -10.28 21.05
N VAL A 569 7.79 -11.13 21.41
CA VAL A 569 9.18 -11.04 20.96
C VAL A 569 9.68 -12.41 20.49
N MET A 570 10.11 -12.49 19.24
CA MET A 570 10.89 -13.60 18.70
C MET A 570 12.29 -13.11 18.38
N SER A 571 13.28 -13.64 19.09
CA SER A 571 14.71 -13.30 18.96
C SER A 571 15.48 -14.40 18.21
N ARG A 572 16.63 -14.09 17.63
CA ARG A 572 17.45 -15.03 16.83
C ARG A 572 16.63 -15.74 15.76
N ALA A 573 15.67 -15.05 15.18
CA ALA A 573 14.76 -15.60 14.19
C ALA A 573 15.47 -15.76 12.83
N ARG A 574 15.38 -16.96 12.26
CA ARG A 574 15.81 -17.24 10.90
C ARG A 574 14.69 -16.89 9.91
N PRO A 575 14.95 -16.77 8.62
CA PRO A 575 13.92 -16.52 7.60
C PRO A 575 12.75 -17.49 7.66
N THR A 576 13.04 -18.77 7.83
CA THR A 576 12.03 -19.85 7.96
C THR A 576 11.17 -19.72 9.21
N ASP A 577 11.75 -19.24 10.33
CA ASP A 577 11.03 -19.05 11.59
C ASP A 577 10.07 -17.86 11.47
N LYS A 578 10.51 -16.75 10.81
CA LYS A 578 9.68 -15.60 10.49
C LYS A 578 8.47 -15.99 9.63
N GLN A 579 8.71 -16.77 8.57
CA GLN A 579 7.64 -17.25 7.69
C GLN A 579 6.67 -18.18 8.43
N ARG A 580 7.16 -19.12 9.25
CA ARG A 580 6.33 -20.03 10.05
C ARG A 580 5.45 -19.28 11.04
N LEU A 581 5.98 -18.24 11.70
CA LEU A 581 5.21 -17.38 12.59
C LEU A 581 4.03 -16.72 11.85
N VAL A 582 4.29 -16.14 10.69
CA VAL A 582 3.26 -15.52 9.83
C VAL A 582 2.16 -16.54 9.49
N ASN A 583 2.54 -17.75 9.06
CA ASN A 583 1.58 -18.80 8.71
C ASN A 583 0.73 -19.22 9.92
N MET A 584 1.30 -19.33 11.12
CA MET A 584 0.55 -19.69 12.32
C MET A 584 -0.42 -18.58 12.74
N LEU A 585 -0.01 -17.31 12.69
CA LEU A 585 -0.91 -16.17 12.93
C LEU A 585 -2.07 -16.12 11.94
N GLN A 586 -1.80 -16.40 10.67
CA GLN A 586 -2.86 -16.47 9.65
C GLN A 586 -3.83 -17.61 9.89
N LYS A 587 -3.36 -18.77 10.34
CA LYS A 587 -4.21 -19.90 10.76
C LYS A 587 -5.12 -19.54 11.94
N HIS A 588 -4.70 -18.64 12.83
CA HIS A 588 -5.52 -18.05 13.89
C HIS A 588 -6.61 -17.08 13.36
N GLY A 589 -6.56 -16.75 12.07
CA GLY A 589 -7.49 -15.80 11.47
C GLY A 589 -7.02 -14.33 11.59
N GLU A 590 -5.77 -14.13 11.99
CA GLU A 590 -5.18 -12.81 12.07
C GLU A 590 -4.80 -12.28 10.69
N VAL A 591 -4.96 -10.98 10.49
CA VAL A 591 -4.50 -10.26 9.30
C VAL A 591 -3.12 -9.71 9.59
N VAL A 592 -2.11 -10.33 9.02
CA VAL A 592 -0.71 -10.09 9.37
C VAL A 592 -0.05 -9.14 8.37
N ALA A 593 0.54 -8.05 8.86
CA ALA A 593 1.51 -7.25 8.15
C ALA A 593 2.92 -7.58 8.66
N VAL A 594 3.90 -7.59 7.75
CA VAL A 594 5.31 -7.88 8.09
C VAL A 594 6.18 -6.77 7.55
N THR A 595 7.11 -6.25 8.36
CA THR A 595 8.17 -5.35 7.88
C THR A 595 9.49 -6.10 7.70
N GLY A 596 10.29 -5.68 6.72
CA GLY A 596 11.63 -6.21 6.51
C GLY A 596 12.41 -5.40 5.48
N ASP A 597 13.74 -5.44 5.57
CA ASP A 597 14.66 -4.70 4.69
C ASP A 597 15.64 -5.60 3.94
N GLY A 598 15.81 -6.83 4.41
CA GLY A 598 16.81 -7.75 3.90
C GLY A 598 16.26 -8.90 3.06
N THR A 599 17.18 -9.63 2.42
CA THR A 599 16.89 -10.89 1.73
C THR A 599 16.29 -11.94 2.67
N ASN A 600 16.68 -11.88 3.95
CA ASN A 600 16.22 -12.78 4.99
C ASN A 600 14.71 -12.61 5.31
N ASP A 601 14.13 -11.47 4.98
CA ASP A 601 12.73 -11.16 5.25
C ASP A 601 11.80 -11.52 4.09
N ALA A 602 12.36 -11.68 2.89
CA ALA A 602 11.58 -11.90 1.67
C ALA A 602 10.56 -13.05 1.77
N PRO A 603 10.87 -14.22 2.35
CA PRO A 603 9.87 -15.27 2.52
C PRO A 603 8.68 -14.85 3.41
N ALA A 604 8.93 -14.13 4.50
CA ALA A 604 7.90 -13.64 5.40
C ALA A 604 7.08 -12.51 4.75
N LEU A 605 7.74 -11.57 4.05
CA LEU A 605 7.09 -10.48 3.31
C LEU A 605 6.13 -11.01 2.25
N ASN A 606 6.54 -12.02 1.49
CA ASN A 606 5.72 -12.59 0.42
C ASN A 606 4.52 -13.41 0.95
N HIS A 607 4.65 -14.02 2.14
CA HIS A 607 3.59 -14.83 2.76
C HIS A 607 2.62 -14.01 3.62
N ALA A 608 3.00 -12.80 4.02
CA ALA A 608 2.13 -11.92 4.78
C ALA A 608 0.87 -11.52 3.98
N HIS A 609 -0.18 -11.10 4.68
CA HIS A 609 -1.30 -10.44 4.00
C HIS A 609 -0.90 -9.10 3.42
N VAL A 610 0.06 -8.41 4.06
CA VAL A 610 0.73 -7.22 3.52
C VAL A 610 2.21 -7.27 3.89
N GLY A 611 3.07 -7.41 2.90
CA GLY A 611 4.51 -7.24 3.03
C GLY A 611 4.89 -5.76 2.92
N LEU A 612 5.65 -5.24 3.89
CA LEU A 612 6.09 -3.86 3.99
C LEU A 612 7.62 -3.80 3.92
N SER A 613 8.18 -3.38 2.80
CA SER A 613 9.63 -3.16 2.68
C SER A 613 10.02 -1.75 3.09
N LEU A 614 11.26 -1.58 3.53
CA LEU A 614 11.84 -0.25 3.75
C LEU A 614 12.29 0.39 2.44
N GLY A 615 12.32 1.72 2.38
CA GLY A 615 12.85 2.48 1.25
C GLY A 615 14.34 2.23 1.05
N SER A 616 15.10 2.08 2.15
CA SER A 616 16.51 1.70 2.18
C SER A 616 16.74 0.20 1.97
N GLY A 617 15.68 -0.63 2.01
CA GLY A 617 15.78 -2.10 1.90
C GLY A 617 16.28 -2.59 0.55
N THR A 618 16.71 -3.85 0.54
CA THR A 618 17.22 -4.53 -0.65
C THR A 618 16.15 -4.68 -1.74
N SER A 619 16.58 -4.86 -2.98
CA SER A 619 15.67 -5.13 -4.10
C SER A 619 14.84 -6.38 -3.88
N VAL A 620 15.42 -7.42 -3.25
CA VAL A 620 14.72 -8.65 -2.89
C VAL A 620 13.54 -8.38 -1.95
N ALA A 621 13.78 -7.63 -0.87
CA ALA A 621 12.72 -7.27 0.08
C ALA A 621 11.63 -6.42 -0.59
N LYS A 622 12.02 -5.44 -1.42
CA LYS A 622 11.07 -4.59 -2.16
C LYS A 622 10.23 -5.39 -3.15
N ASN A 623 10.81 -6.34 -3.87
CA ASN A 623 10.08 -7.17 -4.84
C ASN A 623 9.16 -8.19 -4.16
N ALA A 624 9.52 -8.68 -2.97
CA ALA A 624 8.68 -9.56 -2.16
C ALA A 624 7.53 -8.82 -1.46
N SER A 625 7.60 -7.49 -1.35
CA SER A 625 6.63 -6.67 -0.62
C SER A 625 5.44 -6.21 -1.47
N ASP A 626 4.39 -5.80 -0.78
CA ASP A 626 3.18 -5.21 -1.38
C ASP A 626 3.18 -3.68 -1.29
N MET A 627 3.98 -3.14 -0.37
CA MET A 627 4.12 -1.70 -0.11
C MET A 627 5.55 -1.39 0.35
N THR A 628 6.07 -0.22 -0.02
CA THR A 628 7.38 0.27 0.43
C THR A 628 7.22 1.52 1.27
N LEU A 629 7.84 1.55 2.46
CA LEU A 629 7.91 2.70 3.36
C LEU A 629 9.08 3.59 2.92
N ILE A 630 8.80 4.70 2.26
CA ILE A 630 9.84 5.54 1.64
C ILE A 630 10.78 6.16 2.68
N ASP A 631 10.27 6.47 3.87
CA ASP A 631 10.99 7.12 4.96
C ASP A 631 11.51 6.14 6.01
N ASP A 632 11.36 4.85 5.79
CA ASP A 632 11.70 3.77 6.72
C ASP A 632 11.04 3.89 8.11
N SER A 633 9.98 4.70 8.23
CA SER A 633 9.36 5.01 9.51
C SER A 633 8.20 4.09 9.86
N PHE A 634 8.18 3.59 11.10
CA PHE A 634 7.05 2.83 11.63
C PHE A 634 5.76 3.66 11.69
N SER A 635 5.85 4.98 11.85
CA SER A 635 4.68 5.87 11.85
C SER A 635 3.94 5.89 10.50
N SER A 636 4.67 5.65 9.40
CA SER A 636 4.07 5.52 8.08
C SER A 636 3.19 4.28 7.95
N ILE A 637 3.47 3.19 8.70
CA ILE A 637 2.59 2.01 8.79
C ILE A 637 1.25 2.40 9.43
N VAL A 638 1.28 3.16 10.52
CA VAL A 638 0.06 3.65 11.19
C VAL A 638 -0.79 4.49 10.23
N SER A 639 -0.13 5.37 9.47
CA SER A 639 -0.79 6.16 8.42
C SER A 639 -1.41 5.28 7.33
N ALA A 640 -0.72 4.21 6.91
CA ALA A 640 -1.26 3.26 5.93
C ALA A 640 -2.50 2.54 6.45
N VAL A 641 -2.50 2.10 7.72
CA VAL A 641 -3.69 1.52 8.38
C VAL A 641 -4.85 2.52 8.41
N GLN A 642 -4.58 3.77 8.79
CA GLN A 642 -5.58 4.82 8.85
C GLN A 642 -6.23 5.08 7.49
N TRP A 643 -5.42 5.16 6.42
CA TRP A 643 -5.92 5.30 5.05
C TRP A 643 -6.68 4.07 4.57
N GLY A 644 -6.23 2.86 4.88
CA GLY A 644 -6.92 1.62 4.54
C GLY A 644 -8.31 1.51 5.21
N ARG A 645 -8.41 1.87 6.49
CA ARG A 645 -9.70 1.93 7.22
C ARG A 645 -10.64 3.00 6.66
N SER A 646 -10.07 4.16 6.28
CA SER A 646 -10.83 5.24 5.66
C SER A 646 -11.37 4.85 4.29
N LEU A 647 -10.55 4.17 3.47
CA LEU A 647 -10.96 3.64 2.16
C LEU A 647 -12.20 2.75 2.29
N TYR A 648 -12.15 1.76 3.19
CA TYR A 648 -13.26 0.85 3.41
C TYR A 648 -14.55 1.58 3.85
N ARG A 649 -14.43 2.53 4.80
CA ARG A 649 -15.56 3.38 5.24
C ARG A 649 -16.13 4.21 4.10
N ASN A 650 -15.28 4.78 3.25
CA ASN A 650 -15.72 5.61 2.13
C ASN A 650 -16.48 4.77 1.08
N ILE A 651 -16.05 3.53 0.85
CA ILE A 651 -16.76 2.59 -0.01
C ILE A 651 -18.12 2.22 0.62
N GLN A 652 -18.20 1.97 1.93
CA GLN A 652 -19.47 1.74 2.61
C GLN A 652 -20.42 2.94 2.50
N ARG A 653 -19.93 4.17 2.61
CA ARG A 653 -20.69 5.41 2.41
C ARG A 653 -21.32 5.48 1.03
N PHE A 654 -20.53 5.16 0.02
CA PHE A 654 -21.02 5.12 -1.36
C PHE A 654 -22.07 4.01 -1.57
N ILE A 655 -21.80 2.79 -1.11
CA ILE A 655 -22.75 1.67 -1.23
C ILE A 655 -24.07 2.00 -0.51
N PHE A 656 -24.00 2.61 0.67
CA PHE A 656 -25.20 3.06 1.38
C PHE A 656 -26.01 4.03 0.54
N PHE A 657 -25.36 5.06 0.00
CA PHE A 657 -26.01 6.06 -0.84
C PHE A 657 -26.70 5.42 -2.05
N GLN A 658 -25.95 4.63 -2.82
CA GLN A 658 -26.45 3.99 -4.04
C GLN A 658 -27.59 2.99 -3.79
N LEU A 659 -27.48 2.17 -2.75
CA LEU A 659 -28.54 1.19 -2.45
C LEU A 659 -29.83 1.86 -1.96
N VAL A 660 -29.76 2.98 -1.26
CA VAL A 660 -30.95 3.77 -0.91
C VAL A 660 -31.64 4.26 -2.18
N VAL A 661 -30.90 4.79 -3.15
CA VAL A 661 -31.44 5.21 -4.46
C VAL A 661 -32.14 4.05 -5.16
N ASN A 662 -31.43 2.92 -5.31
CA ASN A 662 -31.93 1.78 -6.06
C ASN A 662 -33.15 1.12 -5.41
N VAL A 663 -33.16 0.95 -4.08
CA VAL A 663 -34.30 0.41 -3.34
C VAL A 663 -35.51 1.33 -3.47
N THR A 664 -35.34 2.64 -3.33
CA THR A 664 -36.43 3.62 -3.47
C THR A 664 -36.98 3.58 -4.89
N ALA A 665 -36.14 3.64 -5.91
CA ALA A 665 -36.55 3.65 -7.32
C ALA A 665 -37.28 2.35 -7.72
N LEU A 666 -36.71 1.19 -7.35
CA LEU A 666 -37.32 -0.12 -7.61
C LEU A 666 -38.73 -0.23 -7.02
N LEU A 667 -38.88 0.16 -5.74
CA LEU A 667 -40.17 0.14 -5.06
C LEU A 667 -41.15 1.15 -5.65
N LEU A 668 -40.71 2.33 -6.12
CA LEU A 668 -41.55 3.34 -6.77
C LEU A 668 -42.15 2.89 -8.08
N VAL A 669 -41.35 2.22 -8.93
CA VAL A 669 -41.88 1.70 -10.20
C VAL A 669 -42.90 0.61 -9.95
N LEU A 670 -42.62 -0.31 -9.00
CA LEU A 670 -43.58 -1.33 -8.59
C LEU A 670 -44.84 -0.71 -7.99
N GLY A 671 -44.68 0.19 -7.03
CA GLY A 671 -45.81 0.85 -6.33
C GLY A 671 -46.66 1.72 -7.26
N GLY A 672 -46.01 2.47 -8.18
CA GLY A 672 -46.69 3.28 -9.17
C GLY A 672 -47.60 2.48 -10.08
N SER A 673 -47.12 1.30 -10.53
CA SER A 673 -47.90 0.40 -11.37
C SER A 673 -49.19 -0.10 -10.66
N PHE A 674 -49.15 -0.30 -9.34
CA PHE A 674 -50.36 -0.66 -8.56
C PHE A 674 -51.38 0.51 -8.40
N ILE A 675 -50.89 1.76 -8.45
CA ILE A 675 -51.76 2.94 -8.38
C ILE A 675 -52.40 3.24 -9.75
N GLY A 676 -51.85 2.72 -10.83
CA GLY A 676 -52.32 2.91 -12.20
C GLY A 676 -51.51 3.96 -12.98
N THR A 677 -50.38 4.43 -12.40
CA THR A 677 -49.50 5.37 -13.10
C THR A 677 -48.57 4.60 -14.07
N GLU A 678 -48.45 5.06 -15.28
CA GLU A 678 -47.74 4.38 -16.33
C GLU A 678 -46.22 4.48 -16.02
N LEU A 679 -45.40 4.62 -15.65
CA LEU A 679 -44.00 4.78 -15.32
C LEU A 679 -43.78 6.11 -14.59
N PRO A 680 -43.73 6.10 -13.27
CA PRO A 680 -43.46 7.31 -12.50
C PRO A 680 -42.07 7.92 -12.76
N LEU A 681 -41.12 7.08 -13.17
CA LEU A 681 -39.76 7.47 -13.55
C LEU A 681 -39.39 6.82 -14.89
N THR A 682 -38.81 7.58 -15.83
CA THR A 682 -38.38 7.10 -17.13
C THR A 682 -36.97 6.47 -17.11
N ILE A 683 -36.63 5.68 -18.11
CA ILE A 683 -35.27 5.11 -18.26
C ILE A 683 -34.23 6.22 -18.31
N THR A 684 -34.47 7.28 -19.07
CA THR A 684 -33.55 8.41 -19.21
C THR A 684 -33.32 9.16 -17.90
N GLN A 685 -34.37 9.36 -17.09
CA GLN A 685 -34.26 9.94 -15.75
C GLN A 685 -33.43 9.06 -14.82
N MET A 686 -33.63 7.73 -14.88
CA MET A 686 -32.87 6.81 -14.06
C MET A 686 -31.40 6.65 -14.49
N LEU A 687 -31.13 6.74 -15.77
CA LEU A 687 -29.75 6.80 -16.24
C LEU A 687 -29.03 8.07 -15.78
N TRP A 688 -29.70 9.21 -15.72
CA TRP A 688 -29.16 10.41 -15.07
C TRP A 688 -28.80 10.15 -13.60
N VAL A 689 -29.69 9.53 -12.84
CA VAL A 689 -29.51 9.28 -11.41
C VAL A 689 -28.44 8.21 -11.18
N ASN A 690 -28.60 7.01 -11.74
CA ASN A 690 -27.74 5.85 -11.42
C ASN A 690 -26.36 5.94 -12.04
N LEU A 691 -26.22 6.61 -13.18
CA LEU A 691 -24.95 6.66 -13.87
C LEU A 691 -24.19 7.95 -13.59
N ILE A 692 -24.81 9.11 -13.81
CA ILE A 692 -24.13 10.40 -13.72
C ILE A 692 -24.05 10.84 -12.26
N MET A 693 -25.20 10.93 -11.58
CA MET A 693 -25.22 11.37 -10.20
C MET A 693 -24.47 10.41 -9.26
N ASP A 694 -24.67 9.10 -9.39
CA ASP A 694 -23.98 8.10 -8.57
C ASP A 694 -22.47 8.08 -8.83
N THR A 695 -22.01 8.28 -10.07
CA THR A 695 -20.58 8.37 -10.38
C THR A 695 -19.94 9.57 -9.68
N PHE A 696 -20.54 10.73 -9.77
CA PHE A 696 -20.03 11.92 -9.09
C PHE A 696 -20.11 11.78 -7.56
N ALA A 697 -21.20 11.22 -7.03
CA ALA A 697 -21.35 10.93 -5.60
C ALA A 697 -20.25 9.95 -5.11
N ALA A 698 -19.96 8.90 -5.89
CA ALA A 698 -18.88 7.96 -5.60
C ALA A 698 -17.52 8.64 -5.53
N MET A 699 -17.21 9.52 -6.50
CA MET A 699 -15.96 10.28 -6.52
C MET A 699 -15.85 11.20 -5.30
N ALA A 700 -16.92 11.87 -4.93
CA ALA A 700 -16.96 12.74 -3.76
C ALA A 700 -16.73 11.96 -2.46
N LEU A 701 -17.48 10.86 -2.25
CA LEU A 701 -17.39 10.05 -1.04
C LEU A 701 -16.07 9.28 -0.95
N ALA A 702 -15.54 8.77 -2.07
CA ALA A 702 -14.23 8.12 -2.13
C ALA A 702 -13.08 9.06 -1.79
N SER A 703 -13.25 10.36 -2.04
CA SER A 703 -12.24 11.39 -1.80
C SER A 703 -12.22 11.95 -0.37
N LEU A 704 -13.03 11.47 0.55
CA LEU A 704 -13.07 11.98 1.92
C LEU A 704 -11.80 11.59 2.69
N PRO A 705 -11.21 12.51 3.47
CA PRO A 705 -10.03 12.23 4.29
C PRO A 705 -10.38 11.32 5.49
N PRO A 706 -9.36 10.69 6.12
CA PRO A 706 -9.57 9.92 7.33
C PRO A 706 -10.15 10.78 8.46
N GLU A 707 -11.11 10.21 9.17
CA GLU A 707 -11.59 10.76 10.42
C GLU A 707 -10.77 10.20 11.59
N SER A 708 -10.58 10.99 12.66
CA SER A 708 -9.79 10.57 13.83
C SER A 708 -10.34 9.33 14.54
N ASP A 709 -11.62 9.01 14.38
CA ASP A 709 -12.28 7.87 15.01
C ASP A 709 -12.02 6.52 14.32
N VAL A 710 -11.41 6.51 13.12
CA VAL A 710 -11.11 5.25 12.42
C VAL A 710 -10.08 4.41 13.16
N MET A 711 -9.16 5.07 13.92
CA MET A 711 -8.16 4.39 14.74
C MET A 711 -8.67 4.04 16.15
N ALA A 712 -9.84 4.53 16.54
CA ALA A 712 -10.45 4.17 17.82
C ALA A 712 -11.26 2.86 17.77
N LYS A 713 -11.48 2.30 16.60
CA LYS A 713 -12.24 1.07 16.37
C LYS A 713 -11.31 -0.13 16.16
N LYS A 714 -11.72 -1.29 16.64
CA LYS A 714 -11.01 -2.55 16.36
C LYS A 714 -11.01 -2.86 14.85
N PRO A 715 -10.00 -3.60 14.35
CA PRO A 715 -9.97 -4.05 12.97
C PRO A 715 -11.20 -4.87 12.60
N ARG A 716 -11.62 -4.81 11.35
CA ARG A 716 -12.67 -5.68 10.81
C ARG A 716 -12.12 -7.08 10.54
N LYS A 717 -12.97 -8.08 10.60
CA LYS A 717 -12.60 -9.43 10.12
C LYS A 717 -12.59 -9.45 8.58
N GLN A 718 -11.71 -10.23 8.00
CA GLN A 718 -11.68 -10.40 6.53
C GLN A 718 -12.99 -10.98 5.96
N THR A 719 -13.67 -11.79 6.76
CA THR A 719 -14.94 -12.44 6.41
C THR A 719 -16.15 -11.51 6.53
N ASP A 720 -15.99 -10.33 7.15
CA ASP A 720 -17.10 -9.41 7.35
C ASP A 720 -17.60 -8.90 5.99
N PHE A 721 -18.91 -9.06 5.78
CA PHE A 721 -19.54 -8.56 4.57
C PHE A 721 -19.59 -7.03 4.58
N ILE A 722 -19.38 -6.39 3.44
CA ILE A 722 -19.27 -4.94 3.34
C ILE A 722 -20.52 -4.21 3.83
N ILE A 723 -21.68 -4.81 3.66
CA ILE A 723 -22.95 -4.33 4.23
C ILE A 723 -23.15 -5.01 5.58
N ASN A 724 -22.77 -4.33 6.64
CA ASN A 724 -23.07 -4.81 7.99
C ASN A 724 -24.57 -4.69 8.33
N ARG A 725 -25.01 -5.40 9.37
CA ARG A 725 -26.44 -5.42 9.79
C ARG A 725 -27.01 -4.03 10.03
N THR A 726 -26.24 -3.15 10.67
CA THR A 726 -26.66 -1.77 10.95
C THR A 726 -26.86 -0.96 9.68
N MET A 727 -25.96 -1.10 8.72
CA MET A 727 -26.03 -0.44 7.42
C MET A 727 -27.22 -1.00 6.60
N GLY A 728 -27.44 -2.32 6.61
CA GLY A 728 -28.57 -2.94 5.94
C GLY A 728 -29.91 -2.41 6.45
N TRP A 729 -30.07 -2.32 7.77
CA TRP A 729 -31.25 -1.69 8.38
C TRP A 729 -31.41 -0.21 8.01
N ALA A 730 -30.31 0.55 8.00
CA ALA A 730 -30.34 1.95 7.60
C ALA A 730 -30.76 2.13 6.13
N ILE A 731 -30.25 1.31 5.21
CA ILE A 731 -30.66 1.30 3.80
C ILE A 731 -32.17 1.00 3.68
N SER A 732 -32.63 -0.06 4.37
CA SER A 732 -34.05 -0.45 4.31
C SER A 732 -34.97 0.64 4.88
N ILE A 733 -34.65 1.19 6.04
CA ILE A 733 -35.49 2.22 6.70
C ILE A 733 -35.57 3.49 5.85
N VAL A 734 -34.40 4.00 5.38
CA VAL A 734 -34.36 5.23 4.58
C VAL A 734 -35.01 5.00 3.21
N GLY A 735 -34.73 3.88 2.56
CA GLY A 735 -35.33 3.52 1.25
C GLY A 735 -36.84 3.38 1.33
N ILE A 736 -37.38 2.69 2.35
CA ILE A 736 -38.82 2.52 2.54
C ILE A 736 -39.48 3.85 2.92
N LEU A 737 -38.82 4.70 3.72
CA LEU A 737 -39.35 6.02 4.07
C LEU A 737 -39.45 6.91 2.82
N PHE A 738 -38.42 6.95 1.99
CA PHE A 738 -38.44 7.70 0.74
C PHE A 738 -39.51 7.15 -0.21
N PHE A 739 -39.58 5.83 -0.34
CA PHE A 739 -40.63 5.17 -1.12
C PHE A 739 -42.03 5.58 -0.62
N GLY A 740 -42.30 5.46 0.68
CA GLY A 740 -43.64 5.81 1.23
C GLY A 740 -44.02 7.27 1.00
N MET A 741 -43.05 8.18 1.17
CA MET A 741 -43.28 9.60 0.92
C MET A 741 -43.56 9.90 -0.57
N MET A 742 -42.78 9.32 -1.44
CA MET A 742 -42.92 9.48 -2.89
C MET A 742 -44.16 8.79 -3.41
N LEU A 743 -44.54 7.63 -2.86
CA LEU A 743 -45.76 6.93 -3.23
C LEU A 743 -47.03 7.71 -2.81
N ALA A 744 -47.01 8.33 -1.62
CA ALA A 744 -48.08 9.20 -1.16
C ALA A 744 -48.23 10.43 -2.06
N LEU A 745 -47.10 11.02 -2.49
CA LEU A 745 -47.10 12.15 -3.42
C LEU A 745 -47.67 11.73 -4.80
N LEU A 746 -47.24 10.57 -5.30
CA LEU A 746 -47.71 10.02 -6.57
C LEU A 746 -49.22 9.73 -6.52
N TRP A 747 -49.69 9.14 -5.42
CA TRP A 747 -51.13 8.92 -5.17
C TRP A 747 -51.91 10.23 -5.16
N TYR A 748 -51.38 11.26 -4.50
CA TYR A 748 -51.98 12.59 -4.49
C TYR A 748 -52.13 13.19 -5.88
N PHE A 749 -51.07 13.12 -6.70
CA PHE A 749 -51.12 13.59 -8.08
C PHE A 749 -52.08 12.78 -8.94
N GLU A 750 -52.15 11.47 -8.79
CA GLU A 750 -53.00 10.59 -9.59
C GLU A 750 -54.50 10.79 -9.24
N LYS A 751 -54.83 10.94 -7.94
CA LYS A 751 -56.23 10.93 -7.47
C LYS A 751 -56.83 12.29 -7.18
N VAL A 752 -55.99 13.31 -6.93
CA VAL A 752 -56.48 14.62 -6.44
C VAL A 752 -56.09 15.78 -7.38
N ALA A 753 -54.84 15.92 -7.74
CA ALA A 753 -54.31 17.06 -8.49
C ALA A 753 -54.43 16.90 -10.02
N GLY A 754 -54.47 15.66 -10.50
CA GLY A 754 -54.31 15.30 -11.90
C GLY A 754 -52.82 15.15 -12.29
N VAL A 755 -52.52 14.17 -13.13
CA VAL A 755 -51.14 13.94 -13.62
C VAL A 755 -50.92 14.74 -14.89
N SER A 756 -50.10 15.77 -14.78
CA SER A 756 -49.59 16.51 -15.96
C SER A 756 -48.06 16.40 -16.05
N PRO A 757 -47.48 16.79 -17.17
CA PRO A 757 -46.01 16.82 -17.32
C PRO A 757 -45.30 17.66 -16.24
N ARG A 758 -45.96 18.68 -15.69
CA ARG A 758 -45.41 19.51 -14.62
C ARG A 758 -45.35 18.75 -13.30
N GLU A 759 -46.42 18.03 -12.89
CA GLU A 759 -46.44 17.22 -11.67
C GLU A 759 -45.41 16.09 -11.74
N LEU A 760 -45.20 15.45 -12.90
CA LEU A 760 -44.15 14.45 -13.08
C LEU A 760 -42.77 15.07 -13.00
N THR A 761 -42.58 16.30 -13.47
CA THR A 761 -41.30 17.03 -13.33
C THR A 761 -41.01 17.33 -11.86
N ILE A 762 -42.01 17.80 -11.10
CA ILE A 762 -41.92 18.02 -9.67
C ILE A 762 -41.61 16.72 -8.94
N PHE A 763 -42.26 15.63 -9.29
CA PHE A 763 -42.03 14.30 -8.71
C PHE A 763 -40.59 13.86 -8.92
N PHE A 764 -40.07 13.91 -10.15
CA PHE A 764 -38.67 13.55 -10.48
C PHE A 764 -37.68 14.45 -9.75
N THR A 765 -37.95 15.75 -9.70
CA THR A 765 -37.07 16.71 -9.02
C THR A 765 -37.03 16.49 -7.52
N ILE A 766 -38.15 16.18 -6.86
CA ILE A 766 -38.21 15.77 -5.46
C ILE A 766 -37.40 14.51 -5.24
N PHE A 767 -37.54 13.50 -6.09
CA PHE A 767 -36.75 12.27 -5.98
C PHE A 767 -35.26 12.54 -5.98
N VAL A 768 -34.74 13.37 -6.91
CA VAL A 768 -33.33 13.75 -6.99
C VAL A 768 -32.92 14.58 -5.76
N MET A 769 -33.74 15.52 -5.31
CA MET A 769 -33.41 16.37 -4.16
C MET A 769 -33.38 15.59 -2.83
N LEU A 770 -34.22 14.57 -2.66
CA LEU A 770 -34.12 13.65 -1.53
C LEU A 770 -32.76 12.94 -1.49
N GLN A 771 -32.26 12.50 -2.63
CA GLN A 771 -30.95 11.86 -2.73
C GLN A 771 -29.84 12.89 -2.53
N TRP A 772 -29.98 14.10 -3.05
CA TRP A 772 -29.03 15.19 -2.83
C TRP A 772 -28.81 15.48 -1.34
N TRP A 773 -29.88 15.58 -0.56
CA TRP A 773 -29.80 15.71 0.90
C TRP A 773 -29.26 14.45 1.57
N ASN A 774 -29.58 13.28 1.06
CA ASN A 774 -29.09 12.00 1.58
C ASN A 774 -27.57 11.83 1.40
N LEU A 775 -26.96 12.55 0.44
CA LEU A 775 -25.51 12.53 0.28
C LEU A 775 -24.76 13.06 1.51
N PHE A 776 -25.35 14.04 2.22
CA PHE A 776 -24.82 14.51 3.52
C PHE A 776 -24.92 13.44 4.61
N ASN A 777 -26.00 12.67 4.62
CA ASN A 777 -26.17 11.56 5.54
C ASN A 777 -25.19 10.42 5.23
N ALA A 778 -24.96 10.13 3.95
CA ALA A 778 -23.98 9.16 3.51
C ALA A 778 -22.56 9.57 3.92
N LYS A 779 -22.17 10.85 3.75
CA LYS A 779 -20.87 11.38 4.22
C LYS A 779 -20.60 11.03 5.68
N THR A 780 -21.60 11.09 6.52
CA THR A 780 -21.47 10.92 7.98
C THR A 780 -21.77 9.51 8.47
N LEU A 781 -21.98 8.55 7.57
CA LEU A 781 -22.29 7.16 7.92
C LEU A 781 -21.23 6.59 8.87
N GLY A 782 -21.69 6.05 10.00
CA GLY A 782 -20.82 5.44 11.02
C GLY A 782 -20.04 6.42 11.89
N GLY A 783 -20.22 7.74 11.70
CA GLY A 783 -19.63 8.81 12.51
C GLY A 783 -20.66 9.46 13.45
N SER A 784 -20.16 10.23 14.43
CA SER A 784 -20.97 11.02 15.37
C SER A 784 -20.93 12.53 15.07
N ARG A 785 -20.08 12.96 14.13
CA ARG A 785 -19.90 14.39 13.80
C ARG A 785 -21.00 14.90 12.88
N THR A 786 -21.21 16.25 12.88
CA THR A 786 -22.20 16.88 11.98
C THR A 786 -21.73 16.78 10.53
N ALA A 787 -22.65 16.80 9.57
CA ALA A 787 -22.32 16.80 8.16
C ALA A 787 -21.57 18.08 7.72
N PHE A 788 -21.72 19.17 8.47
CA PHE A 788 -20.98 20.42 8.25
C PHE A 788 -19.54 20.36 8.71
N HIS A 789 -19.15 19.35 9.50
CA HIS A 789 -17.77 19.21 9.92
C HIS A 789 -16.86 19.07 8.70
N ARG A 790 -15.84 19.95 8.59
CA ARG A 790 -14.90 20.04 7.45
C ARG A 790 -15.55 20.23 6.07
N LEU A 791 -16.81 20.61 5.96
CA LEU A 791 -17.49 20.74 4.68
C LEU A 791 -16.78 21.71 3.73
N ALA A 792 -16.29 22.85 4.23
CA ALA A 792 -15.51 23.81 3.42
C ALA A 792 -14.16 23.25 2.95
N ALA A 793 -13.57 22.31 3.66
CA ALA A 793 -12.34 21.63 3.28
C ALA A 793 -12.58 20.51 2.24
N ASP A 794 -13.79 19.96 2.20
CA ASP A 794 -14.18 18.89 1.28
C ASP A 794 -14.63 19.46 -0.07
N LYS A 795 -13.73 20.21 -0.75
CA LYS A 795 -14.01 20.89 -2.03
C LYS A 795 -14.59 19.96 -3.11
N GLY A 796 -14.15 18.69 -3.13
CA GLY A 796 -14.67 17.68 -4.06
C GLY A 796 -16.16 17.39 -3.84
N LEU A 797 -16.60 17.29 -2.59
CA LEU A 797 -18.01 17.09 -2.25
C LEU A 797 -18.86 18.32 -2.63
N LEU A 798 -18.40 19.52 -2.31
CA LEU A 798 -19.10 20.76 -2.69
C LEU A 798 -19.26 20.91 -4.20
N LEU A 799 -18.19 20.59 -4.95
CA LEU A 799 -18.23 20.60 -6.41
C LEU A 799 -19.28 19.60 -6.95
N VAL A 800 -19.30 18.40 -6.41
CA VAL A 800 -20.27 17.38 -6.83
C VAL A 800 -21.70 17.76 -6.49
N LEU A 801 -21.95 18.31 -5.29
CA LEU A 801 -23.26 18.82 -4.91
C LEU A 801 -23.73 19.92 -5.88
N ALA A 802 -22.83 20.81 -6.30
CA ALA A 802 -23.13 21.86 -7.29
C ALA A 802 -23.41 21.27 -8.69
N ILE A 803 -22.61 20.26 -9.11
CA ILE A 803 -22.80 19.59 -10.42
C ILE A 803 -24.15 18.86 -10.45
N ILE A 804 -24.54 18.15 -9.39
CA ILE A 804 -25.82 17.44 -9.33
C ILE A 804 -26.97 18.43 -9.39
N LEU A 805 -26.91 19.51 -8.60
CA LEU A 805 -27.96 20.53 -8.58
C LEU A 805 -28.06 21.27 -9.92
N GLY A 806 -26.91 21.68 -10.49
CA GLY A 806 -26.87 22.36 -11.80
C GLY A 806 -27.31 21.45 -12.95
N GLY A 807 -26.89 20.17 -12.93
CA GLY A 807 -27.33 19.18 -13.91
C GLY A 807 -28.84 18.89 -13.82
N GLN A 808 -29.39 18.78 -12.61
CA GLN A 808 -30.83 18.63 -12.42
C GLN A 808 -31.60 19.85 -12.95
N TRP A 809 -31.11 21.04 -12.67
CA TRP A 809 -31.71 22.28 -13.21
C TRP A 809 -31.67 22.28 -14.75
N LEU A 810 -30.53 21.96 -15.36
CA LEU A 810 -30.41 21.87 -16.82
C LEU A 810 -31.41 20.85 -17.44
N ILE A 811 -31.58 19.69 -16.81
CA ILE A 811 -32.52 18.68 -17.28
C ILE A 811 -33.97 19.18 -17.18
N VAL A 812 -34.32 19.85 -16.10
CA VAL A 812 -35.67 20.37 -15.90
C VAL A 812 -35.99 21.47 -16.90
N GLU A 813 -35.03 22.38 -17.15
CA GLU A 813 -35.24 23.51 -18.08
C GLU A 813 -35.19 23.13 -19.56
N PHE A 814 -34.26 22.21 -19.93
CA PHE A 814 -33.95 21.92 -21.34
C PHE A 814 -34.21 20.48 -21.75
N GLY A 815 -34.53 19.59 -20.83
CA GLY A 815 -34.69 18.15 -21.12
C GLY A 815 -35.93 17.80 -21.93
N GLY A 816 -36.99 18.57 -21.81
CA GLY A 816 -38.23 18.46 -22.62
C GLY A 816 -38.76 17.02 -22.69
N LYS A 817 -39.13 16.60 -23.88
CA LYS A 817 -39.68 15.24 -24.11
C LYS A 817 -38.69 14.13 -23.78
N MET A 818 -37.40 14.33 -23.98
CA MET A 818 -36.35 13.32 -23.75
C MET A 818 -36.30 12.86 -22.27
N PHE A 819 -36.40 13.81 -21.33
CA PHE A 819 -36.44 13.54 -19.89
C PHE A 819 -37.87 13.63 -19.32
N ARG A 820 -38.89 13.82 -20.15
CA ARG A 820 -40.27 14.02 -19.75
C ARG A 820 -40.40 15.12 -18.70
N THR A 821 -39.73 16.25 -18.95
CA THR A 821 -39.66 17.40 -18.04
C THR A 821 -40.25 18.66 -18.70
N THR A 822 -40.72 19.55 -17.85
CA THR A 822 -41.17 20.92 -18.19
C THR A 822 -40.46 21.93 -17.30
N PRO A 823 -40.12 23.12 -17.78
CA PRO A 823 -39.53 24.16 -16.92
C PRO A 823 -40.34 24.44 -15.68
N LEU A 824 -39.65 24.62 -14.53
CA LEU A 824 -40.24 24.93 -13.25
C LEU A 824 -39.85 26.35 -12.82
N ASP A 825 -40.82 27.09 -12.28
CA ASP A 825 -40.60 28.41 -11.72
C ASP A 825 -39.77 28.36 -10.43
N PHE A 826 -39.08 29.47 -10.12
CA PHE A 826 -38.20 29.60 -8.97
C PHE A 826 -38.87 29.28 -7.63
N GLU A 827 -40.15 29.65 -7.46
CA GLU A 827 -40.93 29.38 -6.26
C GLU A 827 -41.09 27.86 -6.04
N THR A 828 -41.42 27.10 -7.10
CA THR A 828 -41.52 25.65 -7.08
C THR A 828 -40.19 25.00 -6.70
N TRP A 829 -39.07 25.48 -7.27
CA TRP A 829 -37.71 25.01 -6.91
C TRP A 829 -37.43 25.25 -5.42
N LEU A 830 -37.77 26.45 -4.91
CA LEU A 830 -37.56 26.77 -3.49
C LEU A 830 -38.38 25.84 -2.58
N TRP A 831 -39.65 25.60 -2.89
CA TRP A 831 -40.51 24.67 -2.15
C TRP A 831 -39.98 23.23 -2.21
N ILE A 832 -39.47 22.76 -3.35
CA ILE A 832 -38.87 21.42 -3.46
C ILE A 832 -37.64 21.31 -2.56
N ILE A 833 -36.72 22.27 -2.63
CA ILE A 833 -35.48 22.27 -1.83
C ILE A 833 -35.82 22.30 -0.33
N LEU A 834 -36.71 23.18 0.09
CA LEU A 834 -37.12 23.29 1.49
C LEU A 834 -37.93 22.08 1.96
N GLY A 835 -38.86 21.59 1.15
CA GLY A 835 -39.74 20.46 1.47
C GLY A 835 -38.94 19.11 1.57
N THR A 836 -37.82 18.99 0.89
CA THR A 836 -36.93 17.79 0.95
C THR A 836 -35.86 17.90 2.04
N SER A 837 -35.56 19.10 2.55
CA SER A 837 -34.55 19.36 3.59
C SER A 837 -34.74 18.59 4.91
N PRO A 838 -35.96 18.17 5.34
CA PRO A 838 -36.14 17.37 6.55
C PRO A 838 -35.31 16.11 6.58
N VAL A 839 -34.97 15.52 5.43
CA VAL A 839 -34.08 14.37 5.31
C VAL A 839 -32.71 14.64 5.95
N PHE A 840 -32.16 15.81 5.70
CA PHE A 840 -30.89 16.27 6.28
C PHE A 840 -31.09 16.60 7.78
N ILE A 841 -32.14 17.33 8.15
CA ILE A 841 -32.42 17.77 9.53
C ILE A 841 -32.59 16.54 10.44
N ILE A 842 -33.37 15.54 10.03
CA ILE A 842 -33.57 14.30 10.80
C ILE A 842 -32.22 13.60 11.00
N GLY A 843 -31.41 13.53 9.95
CA GLY A 843 -30.04 12.97 10.04
C GLY A 843 -29.18 13.70 11.09
N GLU A 844 -29.21 15.03 11.13
CA GLU A 844 -28.48 15.83 12.13
C GLU A 844 -29.01 15.61 13.55
N VAL A 845 -30.30 15.58 13.73
CA VAL A 845 -30.93 15.31 15.05
C VAL A 845 -30.52 13.93 15.57
N LEU A 846 -30.56 12.89 14.73
CA LEU A 846 -30.13 11.54 15.10
C LEU A 846 -28.65 11.49 15.50
N ARG A 847 -27.79 12.24 14.80
CA ARG A 847 -26.37 12.35 15.16
C ARG A 847 -26.16 13.11 16.47
N ALA A 848 -26.90 14.17 16.70
CA ALA A 848 -26.86 14.92 17.96
C ALA A 848 -27.27 14.03 19.14
N VAL A 849 -28.35 13.25 19.02
CA VAL A 849 -28.79 12.29 20.04
C VAL A 849 -27.70 11.20 20.30
N ARG A 850 -27.09 10.69 19.28
CA ARG A 850 -25.99 9.71 19.44
C ARG A 850 -24.79 10.31 20.19
N ARG A 851 -24.43 11.59 19.92
CA ARG A 851 -23.36 12.31 20.64
C ARG A 851 -23.65 12.49 22.12
N LEU A 852 -24.93 12.69 22.48
CA LEU A 852 -25.33 12.83 23.87
C LEU A 852 -25.33 11.51 24.66
N ARG A 853 -25.33 10.36 23.92
CA ARG A 853 -25.32 9.02 24.53
C ARG A 853 -23.94 8.37 24.56
N SER A 854 -22.97 8.88 23.79
CA SER A 854 -21.55 8.47 23.78
C SER A 854 -20.71 9.33 24.72
#